data_6b13f55d0d1ba71f071b97826b71a060
#
_entry.id   6b13f55d0d1ba71f071b97826b71a060
#
_cell.length_a   1.000
_cell.length_b   1.000
_cell.length_c   1.000
_cell.angle_alpha   90.00
_cell.angle_beta   90.00
_cell.angle_gamma   90.00
#
_symmetry.space_group_name_H-M   'P 1'
#
loop_
_entity.id
_entity.type
_entity.pdbx_description
1 polymer ?
#
loop_
_entity_poly.entity_id
_entity_poly.type
_entity_poly.pdbx_seq_one_letter_code
_entity_poly.pdbx_strand_id
1 'polypeptide(L)'
;MTKKILSGRKVLMIALFAAFFMAASSAGAQEIDSLAVAAAQAVAGQDSLAVQKADSVAVAQQISKKELKRMQRDSIWNYKDSVLRNTPRLLHTYVFDDTTKYKRMFLWNADTWFNKPVSISPDTTYHEWFSEQPHSRNDVGANWLGLSGSAMQYNNWFNRPDDEIFPFFDGYLPYTYTPETLPFYNTKTPYTEMGYWGTLFANKKLEESNMKFLHTQNFTPSFNFNFLYRRYGGAGMLENEKTDNRTVAITGNYLGKRYVAQGGFIYNRIKRDENGGVSDPSMVLDTLLDAKVIPIALNEAHNDLKRRTFFLTHSYGIPFKFLQQKDSLGNAIEKELGEGTMAYIGHSFDATVYAKKYTDNISLSDSVGRALYHNNFFINPTESADSMRVFKLENRFFINLQPWAKEAIISNVSAGIGHQYLSLYGFKPDYFLQGNSNEKENNLYMYFGAGGKLKRYFNWSGMAKYDFAGYYQNDFSVDGKMTFSSYPQKMPQGIHLTAKAHVSQQRPNYFYNNAYTNHYIWNNNFEKSTLTKIEGKLEIPDWKMEASVGYAMLKNNTYFDSLSIVRQNTEAMNILSAYVKKDIQLWKLHLDNKALFQVSSDEEVVPLPTLALDLKYYFQFALVKNVLDVQIGANAIFTTEYYAPGYSPALGVFYNQKTEKIGNTPYIDAFINMQWKRASIFVKYINAAQGWPDNDYFSAFRYIRSQKALKLGINWPFYAN
;
A
#
# COMPACT_ATOMS: atom_id res chain seq x y z
N MET A 1 1.10 -2.79 42.67
CA MET A 1 0.03 -3.73 42.30
C MET A 1 -0.50 -3.57 40.86
N THR A 2 -0.24 -2.48 40.19
CA THR A 2 -0.78 -2.16 38.82
C THR A 2 -0.02 -2.77 37.64
N LYS A 3 1.19 -3.26 37.79
CA LYS A 3 1.99 -3.88 36.71
C LYS A 3 1.63 -5.33 36.36
N LYS A 4 1.01 -6.07 37.28
CA LYS A 4 0.59 -7.48 37.05
C LYS A 4 -0.75 -7.63 36.30
N ILE A 5 -1.61 -6.62 36.38
CA ILE A 5 -2.95 -6.69 35.73
C ILE A 5 -2.84 -6.45 34.22
N LEU A 6 -1.84 -5.69 33.74
CA LEU A 6 -1.63 -5.47 32.29
C LEU A 6 -1.05 -6.68 31.55
N SER A 7 -0.32 -7.57 32.25
CA SER A 7 0.23 -8.79 31.64
C SER A 7 -0.83 -9.87 31.43
N GLY A 8 -1.78 -9.99 32.37
CA GLY A 8 -2.86 -10.97 32.27
C GLY A 8 -3.88 -10.68 31.15
N ARG A 9 -4.17 -9.40 30.88
CA ARG A 9 -5.06 -9.00 29.76
C ARG A 9 -4.42 -9.23 28.39
N LYS A 10 -3.10 -9.12 28.27
CA LYS A 10 -2.40 -9.41 26.99
C LYS A 10 -2.38 -10.90 26.69
N VAL A 11 -2.23 -11.75 27.68
CA VAL A 11 -2.24 -13.21 27.53
C VAL A 11 -3.67 -13.71 27.25
N LEU A 12 -4.68 -13.12 27.87
CA LEU A 12 -6.08 -13.49 27.63
C LEU A 12 -6.55 -13.13 26.21
N MET A 13 -6.10 -12.01 25.65
CA MET A 13 -6.41 -11.62 24.27
C MET A 13 -5.76 -12.55 23.23
N ILE A 14 -4.52 -12.97 23.48
CA ILE A 14 -3.82 -13.94 22.63
C ILE A 14 -4.45 -15.33 22.77
N ALA A 15 -4.86 -15.72 23.96
CA ALA A 15 -5.51 -17.00 24.23
C ALA A 15 -6.93 -17.09 23.62
N LEU A 16 -7.70 -16.00 23.65
CA LEU A 16 -9.02 -15.93 22.98
C LEU A 16 -8.88 -15.98 21.46
N PHE A 17 -7.85 -15.35 20.90
CA PHE A 17 -7.56 -15.43 19.47
C PHE A 17 -7.11 -16.85 19.09
N ALA A 18 -6.25 -17.49 19.89
CA ALA A 18 -5.83 -18.88 19.67
C ALA A 18 -6.97 -19.89 19.85
N ALA A 19 -7.88 -19.68 20.81
CA ALA A 19 -9.05 -20.54 21.04
C ALA A 19 -10.07 -20.42 19.90
N PHE A 20 -10.28 -19.23 19.35
CA PHE A 20 -11.13 -19.04 18.17
C PHE A 20 -10.56 -19.74 16.92
N PHE A 21 -9.22 -19.80 16.81
CA PHE A 21 -8.52 -20.50 15.74
C PHE A 21 -8.52 -22.04 15.87
N MET A 22 -8.50 -22.56 17.10
CA MET A 22 -8.47 -24.03 17.32
C MET A 22 -9.84 -24.72 17.19
N ALA A 23 -10.93 -24.00 17.42
CA ALA A 23 -12.28 -24.58 17.29
C ALA A 23 -12.71 -24.85 15.84
N ALA A 24 -12.06 -24.23 14.86
CA ALA A 24 -12.38 -24.41 13.43
C ALA A 24 -11.62 -25.58 12.76
N SER A 25 -10.64 -26.20 13.45
CA SER A 25 -9.72 -27.15 12.82
C SER A 25 -10.12 -28.64 12.92
N SER A 26 -11.19 -29.00 13.67
CA SER A 26 -11.50 -30.40 13.91
C SER A 26 -12.59 -31.02 13.04
N ALA A 27 -13.32 -30.27 12.22
CA ALA A 27 -14.46 -30.79 11.47
C ALA A 27 -14.20 -31.13 9.99
N GLY A 28 -13.05 -30.75 9.41
CA GLY A 28 -12.82 -30.85 7.96
C GLY A 28 -11.79 -31.88 7.49
N ALA A 29 -11.02 -32.45 8.40
CA ALA A 29 -9.89 -33.32 8.02
C ALA A 29 -10.27 -34.77 7.71
N GLN A 30 -11.38 -35.29 8.23
CA GLN A 30 -11.76 -36.70 8.06
C GLN A 30 -12.42 -37.03 6.72
N GLU A 31 -13.10 -36.11 6.06
CA GLU A 31 -13.80 -36.41 4.78
C GLU A 31 -12.83 -36.44 3.57
N ILE A 32 -11.70 -35.75 3.62
CA ILE A 32 -10.75 -35.68 2.51
C ILE A 32 -9.88 -36.93 2.43
N ASP A 33 -9.57 -37.58 3.56
CA ASP A 33 -8.77 -38.80 3.58
C ASP A 33 -9.54 -40.03 3.08
N SER A 34 -10.84 -40.09 3.30
CA SER A 34 -11.68 -41.22 2.82
C SER A 34 -11.87 -41.22 1.30
N LEU A 35 -12.01 -40.03 0.69
CA LEU A 35 -12.09 -39.87 -0.76
C LEU A 35 -10.74 -40.11 -1.47
N ALA A 36 -9.65 -39.79 -0.85
CA ALA A 36 -8.30 -40.02 -1.38
C ALA A 36 -7.94 -41.51 -1.38
N VAL A 37 -8.36 -42.26 -0.39
CA VAL A 37 -8.19 -43.72 -0.30
C VAL A 37 -9.05 -44.44 -1.34
N ALA A 38 -10.29 -44.01 -1.55
CA ALA A 38 -11.17 -44.58 -2.55
C ALA A 38 -10.70 -44.33 -3.99
N ALA A 39 -10.14 -43.13 -4.25
CA ALA A 39 -9.56 -42.79 -5.56
C ALA A 39 -8.25 -43.55 -5.83
N ALA A 40 -7.44 -43.78 -4.81
CA ALA A 40 -6.19 -44.56 -4.94
C ALA A 40 -6.50 -46.06 -5.23
N GLN A 41 -7.59 -46.60 -4.68
CA GLN A 41 -8.03 -47.99 -4.95
C GLN A 41 -8.63 -48.12 -6.37
N ALA A 42 -9.30 -47.08 -6.88
CA ALA A 42 -9.87 -47.12 -8.24
C ALA A 42 -8.79 -47.07 -9.32
N VAL A 43 -7.70 -46.35 -9.10
CA VAL A 43 -6.56 -46.28 -10.03
C VAL A 43 -5.75 -47.58 -10.00
N ALA A 44 -5.55 -48.18 -8.85
CA ALA A 44 -4.88 -49.48 -8.73
C ALA A 44 -5.65 -50.64 -9.41
N GLY A 45 -6.97 -50.50 -9.55
CA GLY A 45 -7.82 -51.50 -10.25
C GLY A 45 -7.79 -51.40 -11.78
N GLN A 46 -7.44 -50.26 -12.35
CA GLN A 46 -7.37 -50.07 -13.80
C GLN A 46 -5.98 -50.42 -14.40
N ASP A 47 -4.91 -50.34 -13.64
CA ASP A 47 -3.58 -50.73 -14.12
C ASP A 47 -3.36 -52.24 -14.20
N SER A 48 -4.21 -53.05 -13.56
CA SER A 48 -4.08 -54.52 -13.62
C SER A 48 -4.62 -55.15 -14.91
N LEU A 49 -5.36 -54.39 -15.73
CA LEU A 49 -5.94 -54.88 -16.99
C LEU A 49 -5.12 -54.51 -18.26
N ALA A 50 -4.12 -53.61 -18.13
CA ALA A 50 -3.29 -53.15 -19.26
C ALA A 50 -1.98 -53.92 -19.43
N VAL A 51 -1.63 -54.82 -18.51
CA VAL A 51 -0.33 -55.53 -18.53
C VAL A 51 -0.33 -56.84 -19.29
N GLN A 52 -1.45 -57.28 -19.86
CA GLN A 52 -1.54 -58.63 -20.53
C GLN A 52 -1.43 -58.66 -22.04
N LYS A 53 -0.97 -57.59 -22.72
CA LYS A 53 -0.64 -57.67 -24.17
C LYS A 53 0.47 -56.75 -24.59
N ALA A 54 1.70 -57.14 -24.41
CA ALA A 54 2.82 -56.74 -25.28
C ALA A 54 4.06 -57.63 -24.99
N ASP A 55 4.05 -58.85 -25.53
CA ASP A 55 5.32 -59.56 -25.82
C ASP A 55 5.97 -58.92 -27.03
N SER A 56 7.08 -58.25 -26.83
CA SER A 56 8.27 -58.24 -27.70
C SER A 56 9.34 -57.29 -27.18
N VAL A 57 10.44 -57.87 -26.72
CA VAL A 57 11.79 -57.33 -26.70
C VAL A 57 11.94 -55.84 -26.40
N ALA A 58 12.08 -55.48 -25.14
CA ALA A 58 12.77 -54.27 -24.69
C ALA A 58 13.58 -54.61 -23.45
N VAL A 59 14.86 -54.29 -23.52
CA VAL A 59 15.82 -54.35 -22.42
C VAL A 59 15.20 -53.73 -21.17
N ALA A 60 14.83 -54.56 -20.18
CA ALA A 60 14.33 -54.12 -18.92
C ALA A 60 15.44 -53.38 -18.14
N GLN A 61 15.50 -52.05 -18.26
CA GLN A 61 16.20 -51.26 -17.27
C GLN A 61 15.53 -51.54 -15.94
N GLN A 62 16.25 -52.14 -15.00
CA GLN A 62 15.80 -52.33 -13.62
C GLN A 62 15.60 -50.96 -12.99
N ILE A 63 14.37 -50.47 -13.05
CA ILE A 63 14.00 -49.25 -12.32
C ILE A 63 14.23 -49.51 -10.83
N SER A 64 15.10 -48.72 -10.23
CA SER A 64 15.41 -48.88 -8.81
C SER A 64 14.15 -48.70 -7.96
N LYS A 65 14.04 -49.43 -6.82
CA LYS A 65 12.94 -49.26 -5.87
C LYS A 65 12.72 -47.79 -5.48
N LYS A 66 13.75 -46.97 -5.50
CA LYS A 66 13.75 -45.53 -5.19
C LYS A 66 13.08 -44.71 -6.32
N GLU A 67 13.36 -45.08 -7.57
CA GLU A 67 12.73 -44.45 -8.74
C GLU A 67 11.25 -44.81 -8.86
N LEU A 68 10.89 -46.06 -8.60
CA LEU A 68 9.50 -46.51 -8.59
C LEU A 68 8.70 -45.76 -7.55
N LYS A 69 9.22 -45.60 -6.31
CA LYS A 69 8.57 -44.79 -5.26
C LYS A 69 8.47 -43.30 -5.63
N ARG A 70 9.48 -42.79 -6.38
CA ARG A 70 9.45 -41.40 -6.85
C ARG A 70 8.36 -41.22 -7.91
N MET A 71 8.27 -42.10 -8.90
CA MET A 71 7.25 -42.09 -9.95
C MET A 71 5.83 -42.21 -9.36
N GLN A 72 5.60 -43.10 -8.40
CA GLN A 72 4.34 -43.23 -7.70
C GLN A 72 3.97 -41.95 -6.93
N ARG A 73 4.92 -41.36 -6.21
CA ARG A 73 4.72 -40.10 -5.51
C ARG A 73 4.41 -38.95 -6.47
N ASP A 74 5.12 -38.86 -7.58
CA ASP A 74 4.96 -37.80 -8.57
C ASP A 74 3.60 -37.98 -9.32
N SER A 75 3.16 -39.20 -9.57
CA SER A 75 1.83 -39.52 -10.13
C SER A 75 0.70 -39.09 -9.18
N ILE A 76 0.80 -39.46 -7.89
CA ILE A 76 -0.18 -39.04 -6.86
C ILE A 76 -0.20 -37.53 -6.74
N TRP A 77 0.96 -36.90 -6.81
CA TRP A 77 1.08 -35.43 -6.76
C TRP A 77 0.42 -34.77 -7.97
N ASN A 78 0.67 -35.26 -9.17
CA ASN A 78 0.08 -34.74 -10.40
C ASN A 78 -1.44 -34.92 -10.43
N TYR A 79 -1.94 -36.03 -9.92
CA TYR A 79 -3.39 -36.27 -9.77
C TYR A 79 -4.00 -35.27 -8.77
N LYS A 80 -3.43 -35.14 -7.57
CA LYS A 80 -3.89 -34.17 -6.57
C LYS A 80 -3.88 -32.74 -7.09
N ASP A 81 -2.84 -32.35 -7.82
CA ASP A 81 -2.70 -31.01 -8.42
C ASP A 81 -3.75 -30.80 -9.53
N SER A 82 -4.02 -31.81 -10.36
CA SER A 82 -5.07 -31.77 -11.37
C SER A 82 -6.46 -31.62 -10.74
N VAL A 83 -6.76 -32.35 -9.69
CA VAL A 83 -8.02 -32.21 -8.94
C VAL A 83 -8.14 -30.82 -8.33
N LEU A 84 -7.08 -30.31 -7.70
CA LEU A 84 -7.09 -28.96 -7.13
C LEU A 84 -7.30 -27.87 -8.18
N ARG A 85 -6.70 -28.04 -9.38
CA ARG A 85 -6.87 -27.08 -10.49
C ARG A 85 -8.30 -27.06 -11.01
N ASN A 86 -8.92 -28.22 -11.13
CA ASN A 86 -10.23 -28.38 -11.75
C ASN A 86 -11.40 -28.25 -10.75
N THR A 87 -11.13 -28.26 -9.44
CA THR A 87 -12.17 -28.07 -8.43
C THR A 87 -12.46 -26.57 -8.27
N PRO A 88 -13.69 -26.12 -8.54
CA PRO A 88 -14.05 -24.71 -8.35
C PRO A 88 -14.00 -24.35 -6.87
N ARG A 89 -13.60 -23.13 -6.55
CA ARG A 89 -13.73 -22.60 -5.19
C ARG A 89 -15.18 -22.29 -4.91
N LEU A 90 -15.61 -22.59 -3.70
CA LEU A 90 -16.89 -22.13 -3.17
C LEU A 90 -16.76 -20.64 -2.83
N LEU A 91 -16.82 -19.77 -3.85
CA LEU A 91 -16.93 -18.32 -3.66
C LEU A 91 -18.41 -18.00 -3.59
N HIS A 92 -18.91 -17.83 -2.37
CA HIS A 92 -20.32 -17.52 -2.12
C HIS A 92 -20.67 -16.04 -2.30
N THR A 93 -19.68 -15.22 -2.61
CA THR A 93 -19.85 -13.82 -2.98
C THR A 93 -19.66 -13.69 -4.49
N TYR A 94 -20.71 -13.38 -5.24
CA TYR A 94 -20.62 -13.18 -6.70
C TYR A 94 -19.92 -11.87 -7.13
N VAL A 95 -19.20 -11.26 -6.24
CA VAL A 95 -18.28 -10.15 -6.52
C VAL A 95 -17.13 -10.55 -7.45
N PHE A 96 -16.85 -11.84 -7.55
CA PHE A 96 -15.75 -12.40 -8.33
C PHE A 96 -16.23 -13.00 -9.64
N ASP A 97 -15.51 -12.76 -10.72
CA ASP A 97 -15.77 -13.41 -12.00
C ASP A 97 -15.70 -14.93 -11.88
N ASP A 98 -16.50 -15.64 -12.67
CA ASP A 98 -16.55 -17.12 -12.64
C ASP A 98 -15.17 -17.74 -12.89
N THR A 99 -14.32 -17.13 -13.71
CA THR A 99 -12.93 -17.55 -13.95
C THR A 99 -12.08 -17.55 -12.68
N THR A 100 -12.41 -16.74 -11.69
CA THR A 100 -11.68 -16.64 -10.42
C THR A 100 -11.76 -17.92 -9.60
N LYS A 101 -12.85 -18.68 -9.73
CA LYS A 101 -13.06 -19.99 -9.06
C LYS A 101 -11.93 -20.98 -9.35
N TYR A 102 -11.30 -20.88 -10.50
CA TYR A 102 -10.26 -21.80 -10.97
C TYR A 102 -8.83 -21.28 -10.74
N LYS A 103 -8.64 -20.01 -10.36
CA LYS A 103 -7.30 -19.46 -10.10
C LYS A 103 -6.65 -20.13 -8.90
N ARG A 104 -5.35 -20.37 -8.96
CA ARG A 104 -4.57 -20.90 -7.82
C ARG A 104 -4.51 -19.94 -6.65
N MET A 105 -4.31 -18.69 -6.93
CA MET A 105 -4.25 -17.62 -5.95
C MET A 105 -5.12 -16.47 -6.41
N PHE A 106 -5.82 -15.90 -5.47
CA PHE A 106 -6.72 -14.80 -5.68
C PHE A 106 -6.52 -13.79 -4.55
N LEU A 107 -6.42 -12.52 -4.90
CA LEU A 107 -6.17 -11.41 -4.01
C LEU A 107 -7.27 -10.37 -4.12
N TRP A 108 -7.56 -9.70 -3.00
CA TRP A 108 -8.44 -8.55 -2.99
C TRP A 108 -8.09 -7.59 -1.86
N ASN A 109 -8.39 -6.31 -2.05
CA ASN A 109 -8.49 -5.34 -0.97
C ASN A 109 -9.92 -5.24 -0.48
N ALA A 110 -10.10 -4.89 0.78
CA ALA A 110 -11.40 -4.58 1.33
C ALA A 110 -11.78 -3.14 0.94
N ASP A 111 -12.88 -2.99 0.21
CA ASP A 111 -13.47 -1.68 0.03
C ASP A 111 -14.16 -1.27 1.33
N THR A 112 -13.73 -0.16 1.90
CA THR A 112 -14.18 0.32 3.21
C THR A 112 -15.66 0.66 3.22
N TRP A 113 -16.15 1.28 2.14
CA TRP A 113 -17.50 1.82 2.08
C TRP A 113 -18.54 0.81 1.61
N PHE A 114 -18.21 0.08 0.55
CA PHE A 114 -19.10 -0.95 0.02
C PHE A 114 -18.95 -2.29 0.75
N ASN A 115 -17.94 -2.42 1.62
CA ASN A 115 -17.60 -3.64 2.37
C ASN A 115 -17.49 -4.88 1.48
N LYS A 116 -17.06 -4.68 0.26
CA LYS A 116 -16.89 -5.73 -0.75
C LYS A 116 -15.43 -5.92 -1.10
N PRO A 117 -15.04 -7.14 -1.48
CA PRO A 117 -13.71 -7.39 -1.99
C PRO A 117 -13.51 -6.75 -3.37
N VAL A 118 -12.45 -5.96 -3.51
CA VAL A 118 -11.98 -5.43 -4.79
C VAL A 118 -10.84 -6.31 -5.28
N SER A 119 -11.06 -7.08 -6.34
CA SER A 119 -10.06 -8.01 -6.89
C SER A 119 -8.81 -7.26 -7.36
N ILE A 120 -7.65 -7.77 -6.97
CA ILE A 120 -6.34 -7.28 -7.40
C ILE A 120 -5.68 -8.38 -8.23
N SER A 121 -5.02 -8.01 -9.31
CA SER A 121 -4.16 -8.95 -10.03
C SER A 121 -2.89 -9.22 -9.22
N PRO A 122 -2.48 -10.49 -9.03
CA PRO A 122 -1.18 -10.78 -8.45
C PRO A 122 -0.09 -10.17 -9.34
N ASP A 123 0.90 -9.56 -8.72
CA ASP A 123 2.10 -9.14 -9.45
C ASP A 123 2.88 -10.38 -9.85
N THR A 124 2.78 -10.75 -11.10
CA THR A 124 3.51 -11.89 -11.70
C THR A 124 4.67 -11.44 -12.56
N THR A 125 4.81 -10.15 -12.79
CA THR A 125 5.88 -9.55 -13.60
C THR A 125 7.00 -9.07 -12.70
N TYR A 126 7.90 -9.97 -12.38
CA TYR A 126 9.08 -9.63 -11.57
C TYR A 126 10.13 -8.81 -12.35
N HIS A 127 9.85 -8.41 -13.58
CA HIS A 127 10.74 -7.63 -14.43
C HIS A 127 11.02 -6.22 -13.91
N GLU A 128 10.13 -5.67 -13.06
CA GLU A 128 10.30 -4.35 -12.44
C GLU A 128 10.85 -4.42 -11.01
N TRP A 129 11.34 -5.57 -10.57
CA TRP A 129 11.81 -5.75 -9.21
C TRP A 129 12.96 -4.80 -8.81
N PHE A 130 13.77 -4.36 -9.78
CA PHE A 130 14.79 -3.35 -9.54
C PHE A 130 14.22 -1.95 -9.16
N SER A 131 12.94 -1.67 -9.44
CA SER A 131 12.22 -0.49 -8.96
C SER A 131 11.71 -0.73 -7.53
N GLU A 132 12.62 -0.97 -6.60
CA GLU A 132 12.31 -1.44 -5.24
C GLU A 132 11.67 -0.38 -4.34
N GLN A 133 11.86 0.90 -4.67
CA GLN A 133 11.32 2.00 -3.86
C GLN A 133 9.89 2.38 -4.30
N PRO A 134 9.00 2.76 -3.34
CA PRO A 134 7.62 3.12 -3.67
C PRO A 134 7.49 4.25 -4.71
N HIS A 135 8.37 5.25 -4.67
CA HIS A 135 8.34 6.37 -5.61
C HIS A 135 8.71 5.98 -7.05
N SER A 136 9.56 4.97 -7.22
CA SER A 136 9.92 4.44 -8.53
C SER A 136 8.83 3.56 -9.13
N ARG A 137 8.04 2.86 -8.27
CA ARG A 137 6.96 1.97 -8.73
C ARG A 137 5.67 2.69 -9.01
N ASN A 138 5.26 3.56 -8.11
CA ASN A 138 3.88 4.03 -8.03
C ASN A 138 3.71 5.44 -8.62
N ASP A 139 4.81 6.18 -8.85
CA ASP A 139 4.76 7.55 -9.34
C ASP A 139 5.92 7.88 -10.29
N VAL A 140 6.02 9.13 -10.67
CA VAL A 140 7.07 9.74 -11.49
C VAL A 140 8.15 10.39 -10.60
N GLY A 141 8.49 9.73 -9.49
CA GLY A 141 9.42 10.23 -8.49
C GLY A 141 8.73 10.89 -7.31
N ALA A 142 9.54 11.41 -6.38
CA ALA A 142 9.07 12.03 -5.15
C ALA A 142 10.12 13.01 -4.60
N ASN A 143 9.67 13.98 -3.81
CA ASN A 143 10.51 14.60 -2.81
C ASN A 143 10.81 13.55 -1.75
N TRP A 144 12.07 13.22 -1.57
CA TRP A 144 12.47 12.08 -0.77
C TRP A 144 13.76 12.40 -0.02
N LEU A 145 13.86 11.99 1.22
CA LEU A 145 14.99 12.35 2.06
C LEU A 145 16.21 11.41 1.86
N GLY A 146 16.32 10.76 0.72
CA GLY A 146 17.53 10.09 0.22
C GLY A 146 17.74 8.64 0.64
N LEU A 147 17.27 8.22 1.81
CA LEU A 147 17.49 6.87 2.33
C LEU A 147 16.21 6.01 2.30
N SER A 148 16.35 4.73 2.05
CA SER A 148 15.22 3.78 2.08
C SER A 148 14.47 3.84 3.41
N GLY A 149 13.15 4.03 3.34
CA GLY A 149 12.30 4.21 4.50
C GLY A 149 12.24 5.62 5.08
N SER A 150 12.95 6.60 4.49
CA SER A 150 12.80 8.00 4.87
C SER A 150 11.52 8.61 4.32
N ALA A 151 11.04 9.71 4.92
CA ALA A 151 9.82 10.37 4.49
C ALA A 151 9.86 10.74 3.00
N MET A 152 8.72 10.63 2.33
CA MET A 152 8.56 10.99 0.92
C MET A 152 7.21 11.64 0.66
N GLN A 153 7.18 12.49 -0.37
CA GLN A 153 5.97 13.08 -0.92
C GLN A 153 5.99 12.92 -2.43
N TYR A 154 5.00 12.24 -3.01
CA TYR A 154 4.93 12.01 -4.45
C TYR A 154 4.93 13.32 -5.25
N ASN A 155 5.62 13.32 -6.40
CA ASN A 155 5.61 14.45 -7.30
C ASN A 155 4.21 14.70 -7.87
N ASN A 156 3.51 13.63 -8.26
CA ASN A 156 2.12 13.75 -8.70
C ASN A 156 1.20 14.08 -7.52
N TRP A 157 0.66 15.29 -7.52
CA TRP A 157 -0.23 15.75 -6.45
C TRP A 157 -1.46 14.84 -6.28
N PHE A 158 -1.99 14.30 -7.38
CA PHE A 158 -3.17 13.42 -7.36
C PHE A 158 -2.92 12.05 -6.73
N ASN A 159 -1.67 11.64 -6.59
CA ASN A 159 -1.26 10.38 -5.97
C ASN A 159 -0.82 10.53 -4.50
N ARG A 160 -0.75 11.75 -3.97
CA ARG A 160 -0.31 11.98 -2.59
C ARG A 160 -1.30 11.36 -1.60
N PRO A 161 -0.87 10.39 -0.78
CA PRO A 161 -1.71 9.85 0.29
C PRO A 161 -1.68 10.78 1.50
N ASP A 162 -2.77 10.81 2.26
CA ASP A 162 -2.90 11.50 3.53
C ASP A 162 -3.52 10.60 4.59
N ASP A 163 -3.21 10.84 5.87
CA ASP A 163 -3.88 10.22 7.02
C ASP A 163 -4.78 11.26 7.69
N GLU A 164 -6.08 11.13 7.51
CA GLU A 164 -7.07 12.06 8.02
C GLU A 164 -6.99 12.26 9.55
N ILE A 165 -6.45 11.30 10.28
CA ILE A 165 -6.42 11.30 11.76
C ILE A 165 -5.07 11.76 12.31
N PHE A 166 -3.96 11.37 11.66
CA PHE A 166 -2.62 11.62 12.19
C PHE A 166 -1.64 12.01 11.07
N PRO A 167 -1.64 13.28 10.63
CA PRO A 167 -0.90 13.75 9.44
C PRO A 167 0.62 13.59 9.52
N PHE A 168 1.16 13.34 10.71
CA PHE A 168 2.59 13.06 10.90
C PHE A 168 3.05 11.72 10.31
N PHE A 169 2.10 10.89 9.83
CA PHE A 169 2.37 9.65 9.10
C PHE A 169 2.40 9.81 7.59
N ASP A 170 1.94 10.92 7.03
CA ASP A 170 1.75 11.10 5.58
C ASP A 170 3.00 10.77 4.76
N GLY A 171 4.15 11.29 5.16
CA GLY A 171 5.42 10.99 4.50
C GLY A 171 5.87 9.53 4.54
N TYR A 172 5.21 8.68 5.35
CA TYR A 172 5.55 7.27 5.55
C TYR A 172 4.47 6.31 5.07
N LEU A 173 3.29 6.80 4.68
CA LEU A 173 2.19 5.96 4.19
C LEU A 173 2.61 5.03 3.04
N PRO A 174 3.45 5.45 2.08
CA PRO A 174 3.90 4.57 1.01
C PRO A 174 4.69 3.33 1.47
N TYR A 175 5.26 3.35 2.66
CA TYR A 175 6.01 2.23 3.23
C TYR A 175 5.19 1.35 4.16
N THR A 176 4.01 1.79 4.57
CA THR A 176 3.19 1.15 5.60
C THR A 176 1.95 0.48 5.01
N TYR A 177 1.26 -0.30 5.82
CA TYR A 177 -0.01 -0.89 5.44
C TYR A 177 -1.12 -0.43 6.38
N THR A 178 -2.30 -0.26 5.80
CA THR A 178 -3.56 0.00 6.48
C THR A 178 -4.55 -1.13 6.19
N PRO A 179 -5.68 -1.23 6.86
CA PRO A 179 -6.71 -2.23 6.53
C PRO A 179 -7.16 -2.19 5.07
N GLU A 180 -7.17 -1.00 4.45
CA GLU A 180 -7.60 -0.78 3.07
C GLU A 180 -6.52 -1.18 2.05
N THR A 181 -5.25 -0.99 2.39
CA THR A 181 -4.12 -1.26 1.49
C THR A 181 -3.54 -2.66 1.63
N LEU A 182 -3.83 -3.36 2.73
CA LEU A 182 -3.34 -4.72 2.97
C LEU A 182 -4.18 -5.74 2.20
N PRO A 183 -3.59 -6.51 1.25
CA PRO A 183 -4.34 -7.50 0.51
C PRO A 183 -4.70 -8.73 1.36
N PHE A 184 -5.92 -9.22 1.15
CA PHE A 184 -6.35 -10.55 1.57
C PHE A 184 -6.11 -11.58 0.47
N TYR A 185 -5.97 -12.82 0.85
CA TYR A 185 -5.63 -13.92 -0.05
C TYR A 185 -6.63 -15.07 0.08
N ASN A 186 -6.78 -15.82 -1.00
CA ASN A 186 -7.32 -17.17 -0.98
C ASN A 186 -6.50 -18.03 -1.94
N THR A 187 -5.89 -19.08 -1.42
CA THR A 187 -4.91 -19.89 -2.15
C THR A 187 -5.30 -21.34 -2.19
N LYS A 188 -5.16 -22.01 -3.34
CA LYS A 188 -5.33 -23.47 -3.44
C LYS A 188 -4.11 -24.23 -2.89
N THR A 189 -2.95 -23.61 -2.93
CA THR A 189 -1.69 -24.14 -2.41
C THR A 189 -0.99 -23.05 -1.58
N PRO A 190 -0.22 -23.42 -0.55
CA PRO A 190 0.55 -22.45 0.20
C PRO A 190 1.44 -21.60 -0.71
N TYR A 191 1.51 -20.30 -0.42
CA TYR A 191 2.36 -19.35 -1.12
C TYR A 191 3.26 -18.65 -0.12
N THR A 192 4.55 -18.61 -0.40
CA THR A 192 5.54 -17.87 0.37
C THR A 192 6.37 -17.03 -0.58
N GLU A 193 6.63 -15.80 -0.22
CA GLU A 193 7.49 -14.89 -0.97
C GLU A 193 8.53 -14.29 -0.03
N MET A 194 9.81 -14.37 -0.43
CA MET A 194 10.94 -13.78 0.26
C MET A 194 11.63 -12.79 -0.65
N GLY A 195 11.81 -11.57 -0.17
CA GLY A 195 12.56 -10.52 -0.88
C GLY A 195 13.61 -9.91 0.04
N TYR A 196 14.78 -9.68 -0.51
CA TYR A 196 15.86 -8.92 0.09
C TYR A 196 16.49 -7.99 -0.93
N TRP A 197 16.77 -6.76 -0.54
CA TRP A 197 17.53 -5.82 -1.38
C TRP A 197 18.25 -4.78 -0.52
N GLY A 198 19.39 -4.35 -0.99
CA GLY A 198 20.21 -3.40 -0.26
C GLY A 198 21.54 -3.13 -0.96
N THR A 199 22.40 -2.38 -0.29
CA THR A 199 23.74 -2.07 -0.78
C THR A 199 24.64 -3.29 -0.72
N LEU A 200 25.45 -3.48 -1.76
CA LEU A 200 26.42 -4.56 -1.88
C LEU A 200 27.83 -4.01 -1.61
N PHE A 201 28.62 -4.73 -0.84
CA PHE A 201 29.99 -4.38 -0.47
C PHE A 201 30.11 -3.02 0.26
N ALA A 202 29.02 -2.49 0.80
CA ALA A 202 29.07 -1.25 1.58
C ALA A 202 29.68 -1.49 2.96
N ASN A 203 30.37 -0.47 3.46
CA ASN A 203 30.72 -0.43 4.88
C ASN A 203 29.43 -0.45 5.72
N LYS A 204 29.46 -1.04 6.92
CA LYS A 204 28.34 -1.06 7.86
C LYS A 204 27.74 0.33 8.14
N LYS A 205 28.55 1.38 8.03
CA LYS A 205 28.11 2.78 8.17
C LYS A 205 27.27 3.30 7.00
N LEU A 206 27.29 2.63 5.84
CA LEU A 206 26.58 3.01 4.63
C LEU A 206 25.56 1.94 4.20
N GLU A 207 25.41 0.88 5.01
CA GLU A 207 24.58 -0.27 4.66
C GLU A 207 23.10 0.11 4.57
N GLU A 208 22.48 -0.24 3.44
CA GLU A 208 21.04 -0.28 3.26
C GLU A 208 20.58 -1.74 3.19
N SER A 209 19.56 -2.09 3.95
CA SER A 209 19.04 -3.46 4.06
C SER A 209 17.54 -3.47 4.17
N ASN A 210 16.88 -3.96 3.13
CA ASN A 210 15.43 -4.05 3.02
C ASN A 210 15.00 -5.50 2.91
N MET A 211 13.85 -5.85 3.47
CA MET A 211 13.35 -7.22 3.48
C MET A 211 11.82 -7.26 3.37
N LYS A 212 11.33 -8.25 2.63
CA LYS A 212 9.92 -8.63 2.56
C LYS A 212 9.80 -10.12 2.80
N PHE A 213 8.88 -10.51 3.67
CA PHE A 213 8.45 -11.89 3.84
C PHE A 213 6.93 -11.93 3.84
N LEU A 214 6.36 -12.77 3.00
CA LEU A 214 4.93 -13.00 2.89
C LEU A 214 4.67 -14.50 2.92
N HIS A 215 3.78 -14.94 3.80
CA HIS A 215 3.27 -16.31 3.77
C HIS A 215 1.75 -16.29 3.85
N THR A 216 1.10 -17.03 2.95
CA THR A 216 -0.36 -17.18 2.94
C THR A 216 -0.77 -18.60 2.63
N GLN A 217 -1.74 -19.10 3.37
CA GLN A 217 -2.24 -20.45 3.23
C GLN A 217 -3.72 -20.55 3.60
N ASN A 218 -4.45 -21.30 2.79
CA ASN A 218 -5.77 -21.75 3.18
C ASN A 218 -5.67 -23.03 4.05
N PHE A 219 -6.21 -23.00 5.26
CA PHE A 219 -6.36 -24.18 6.10
C PHE A 219 -7.60 -24.98 5.72
N THR A 220 -8.64 -24.29 5.30
CA THR A 220 -9.84 -24.86 4.68
C THR A 220 -10.15 -24.09 3.39
N PRO A 221 -11.01 -24.61 2.49
CA PRO A 221 -11.39 -23.84 1.30
C PRO A 221 -11.94 -22.45 1.60
N SER A 222 -12.56 -22.27 2.77
CA SER A 222 -13.18 -21.01 3.19
C SER A 222 -12.33 -20.15 4.10
N PHE A 223 -11.26 -20.68 4.71
CA PHE A 223 -10.47 -19.97 5.69
C PHE A 223 -9.01 -19.84 5.26
N ASN A 224 -8.54 -18.60 5.18
CA ASN A 224 -7.16 -18.26 4.85
C ASN A 224 -6.50 -17.52 6.01
N PHE A 225 -5.22 -17.77 6.15
CA PHE A 225 -4.30 -17.06 7.04
C PHE A 225 -3.18 -16.41 6.22
N ASN A 226 -2.79 -15.21 6.59
CA ASN A 226 -1.72 -14.46 5.96
C ASN A 226 -0.81 -13.83 7.03
N PHE A 227 0.48 -13.94 6.81
CA PHE A 227 1.54 -13.27 7.58
C PHE A 227 2.41 -12.46 6.65
N LEU A 228 2.58 -11.17 6.94
CA LEU A 228 3.44 -10.25 6.20
C LEU A 228 4.43 -9.61 7.17
N TYR A 229 5.71 -9.64 6.80
CA TYR A 229 6.75 -8.83 7.39
C TYR A 229 7.42 -8.00 6.30
N ARG A 230 7.63 -6.71 6.56
CA ARG A 230 8.34 -5.81 5.67
C ARG A 230 9.25 -4.89 6.46
N ARG A 231 10.47 -4.70 5.98
CA ARG A 231 11.44 -3.78 6.56
C ARG A 231 12.04 -2.91 5.47
N TYR A 232 12.14 -1.63 5.77
CA TYR A 232 12.98 -0.69 5.05
C TYR A 232 13.94 -0.08 6.05
N GLY A 233 15.26 -0.06 5.71
CA GLY A 233 16.22 0.51 6.62
C GLY A 233 17.61 0.62 6.05
N GLY A 234 18.39 1.49 6.67
CA GLY A 234 19.79 1.72 6.33
C GLY A 234 20.46 2.64 7.33
N ALA A 235 21.77 2.71 7.26
CA ALA A 235 22.58 3.59 8.09
C ALA A 235 22.67 5.03 7.55
N GLY A 236 22.44 5.19 6.23
CA GLY A 236 22.49 6.49 5.56
C GLY A 236 23.89 6.89 5.10
N MET A 237 23.93 7.85 4.16
CA MET A 237 25.18 8.41 3.62
C MET A 237 25.71 9.53 4.51
N LEU A 238 24.83 10.39 5.00
CA LEU A 238 25.16 11.45 5.94
C LEU A 238 25.22 10.92 7.38
N GLU A 239 25.79 11.68 8.29
CA GLU A 239 25.65 11.37 9.72
C GLU A 239 24.19 11.55 10.17
N ASN A 240 23.80 10.89 11.25
CA ASN A 240 22.47 10.93 11.87
C ASN A 240 21.28 10.77 10.89
N GLU A 241 21.38 9.81 9.96
CA GLU A 241 20.39 9.58 8.89
C GLU A 241 19.69 8.21 8.96
N LYS A 242 20.05 7.39 9.93
CA LYS A 242 19.59 5.99 10.03
C LYS A 242 18.07 5.84 10.01
N THR A 243 17.58 4.85 9.27
CA THR A 243 16.17 4.45 9.22
C THR A 243 15.99 2.98 9.62
N ASP A 244 14.87 2.66 10.28
CA ASP A 244 14.45 1.27 10.56
C ASP A 244 12.91 1.20 10.63
N ASN A 245 12.28 1.10 9.46
CA ASN A 245 10.83 0.99 9.35
C ASN A 245 10.43 -0.48 9.27
N ARG A 246 9.49 -0.89 10.09
CA ARG A 246 9.01 -2.28 10.14
C ARG A 246 7.50 -2.32 10.09
N THR A 247 6.97 -3.18 9.24
CA THR A 247 5.56 -3.56 9.22
C THR A 247 5.45 -5.05 9.51
N VAL A 248 4.58 -5.39 10.45
CA VAL A 248 4.13 -6.77 10.71
C VAL A 248 2.63 -6.79 10.56
N ALA A 249 2.11 -7.67 9.72
CA ALA A 249 0.68 -7.87 9.58
C ALA A 249 0.32 -9.34 9.68
N ILE A 250 -0.70 -9.63 10.48
CA ILE A 250 -1.29 -10.96 10.62
C ILE A 250 -2.77 -10.80 10.30
N THR A 251 -3.24 -11.44 9.24
CA THR A 251 -4.62 -11.35 8.81
C THR A 251 -5.22 -12.70 8.53
N GLY A 252 -6.52 -12.76 8.60
CA GLY A 252 -7.30 -13.93 8.21
C GLY A 252 -8.58 -13.50 7.54
N ASN A 253 -9.12 -14.40 6.72
CA ASN A 253 -10.43 -14.21 6.15
C ASN A 253 -11.19 -15.54 6.12
N TYR A 254 -12.50 -15.44 6.27
CA TYR A 254 -13.43 -16.54 6.18
C TYR A 254 -14.51 -16.21 5.14
N LEU A 255 -14.55 -17.01 4.09
CA LEU A 255 -15.53 -16.88 3.01
C LEU A 255 -16.50 -18.06 3.06
N GLY A 256 -17.48 -17.99 3.95
CA GLY A 256 -18.51 -19.02 4.10
C GLY A 256 -19.73 -18.79 3.21
N LYS A 257 -20.69 -19.70 3.27
CA LYS A 257 -21.92 -19.65 2.43
C LYS A 257 -22.81 -18.45 2.70
N ARG A 258 -22.91 -18.01 3.94
CA ARG A 258 -23.70 -16.85 4.36
C ARG A 258 -22.89 -15.87 5.21
N TYR A 259 -21.89 -16.36 5.91
CA TYR A 259 -21.05 -15.54 6.78
C TYR A 259 -19.73 -15.27 6.11
N VAL A 260 -19.36 -14.01 6.04
CA VAL A 260 -18.07 -13.53 5.53
C VAL A 260 -17.42 -12.72 6.62
N ALA A 261 -16.16 -12.98 6.91
CA ALA A 261 -15.37 -12.21 7.86
C ALA A 261 -13.95 -12.02 7.34
N GLN A 262 -13.39 -10.85 7.60
CA GLN A 262 -12.00 -10.54 7.30
C GLN A 262 -11.46 -9.57 8.36
N GLY A 263 -10.23 -9.78 8.77
CA GLY A 263 -9.65 -8.93 9.80
C GLY A 263 -8.24 -9.33 10.17
N GLY A 264 -7.68 -8.63 11.12
CA GLY A 264 -6.33 -8.90 11.58
C GLY A 264 -5.73 -7.80 12.43
N PHE A 265 -4.43 -7.88 12.54
CA PHE A 265 -3.60 -6.94 13.27
C PHE A 265 -2.47 -6.44 12.37
N ILE A 266 -2.26 -5.12 12.34
CA ILE A 266 -1.18 -4.47 11.62
C ILE A 266 -0.36 -3.65 12.62
N TYR A 267 0.94 -3.83 12.59
CA TYR A 267 1.89 -3.03 13.36
C TYR A 267 2.88 -2.37 12.41
N ASN A 268 2.80 -1.05 12.30
CA ASN A 268 3.78 -0.23 11.59
C ASN A 268 4.63 0.52 12.64
N ARG A 269 5.93 0.47 12.49
CA ARG A 269 6.89 1.24 13.30
C ARG A 269 7.91 1.88 12.39
N ILE A 270 8.13 3.15 12.59
CA ILE A 270 9.10 3.97 11.88
C ILE A 270 10.05 4.53 12.92
N LYS A 271 11.32 4.20 12.77
CA LYS A 271 12.41 4.81 13.53
C LYS A 271 13.32 5.53 12.57
N ARG A 272 13.62 6.76 12.90
CA ARG A 272 14.54 7.57 12.12
C ARG A 272 15.43 8.41 13.02
N ASP A 273 16.72 8.43 12.71
CA ASP A 273 17.65 9.42 13.18
C ASP A 273 17.54 10.62 12.22
N GLU A 274 17.37 11.82 12.74
CA GLU A 274 17.03 13.02 11.97
C GLU A 274 18.23 13.97 11.94
N ASN A 275 18.80 14.18 10.76
CA ASN A 275 19.96 15.08 10.59
C ASN A 275 19.56 16.54 10.26
N GLY A 276 18.27 16.82 10.02
CA GLY A 276 17.81 18.16 9.68
C GLY A 276 18.27 18.65 8.29
N GLY A 277 18.86 17.77 7.49
CA GLY A 277 19.45 18.08 6.19
C GLY A 277 20.86 18.65 6.25
N VAL A 278 21.44 18.89 5.09
CA VAL A 278 22.77 19.49 4.92
C VAL A 278 22.72 20.96 5.34
N SER A 279 23.65 21.37 6.21
CA SER A 279 23.71 22.76 6.69
C SER A 279 24.38 23.72 5.68
N ASP A 280 25.31 23.21 4.89
CA ASP A 280 25.97 23.94 3.81
C ASP A 280 25.85 23.18 2.47
N PRO A 281 24.88 23.55 1.61
CA PRO A 281 24.67 22.89 0.32
C PRO A 281 25.89 22.94 -0.61
N SER A 282 26.77 23.97 -0.49
CA SER A 282 27.95 24.09 -1.35
C SER A 282 28.93 22.94 -1.18
N MET A 283 28.97 22.31 0.00
CA MET A 283 29.84 21.17 0.28
C MET A 283 29.38 19.88 -0.43
N VAL A 284 28.12 19.79 -0.82
CA VAL A 284 27.62 18.66 -1.63
C VAL A 284 28.16 18.73 -3.05
N LEU A 285 28.38 19.94 -3.56
CA LEU A 285 28.89 20.13 -4.92
C LEU A 285 30.39 19.79 -5.05
N ASP A 286 31.09 19.65 -3.93
CA ASP A 286 32.52 19.23 -3.92
C ASP A 286 32.58 17.68 -4.07
N THR A 287 33.08 17.23 -5.21
CA THR A 287 33.19 15.79 -5.56
C THR A 287 34.24 15.03 -4.74
N LEU A 288 35.11 15.72 -4.02
CA LEU A 288 36.23 15.14 -3.27
C LEU A 288 35.84 14.82 -1.82
N LEU A 289 34.74 15.36 -1.31
CA LEU A 289 34.31 15.15 0.07
C LEU A 289 33.60 13.85 0.28
N ASP A 290 33.97 13.13 1.34
CA ASP A 290 33.19 12.02 1.86
C ASP A 290 31.87 12.56 2.43
N ALA A 291 30.73 11.93 2.09
CA ALA A 291 29.42 12.33 2.59
C ALA A 291 29.34 12.41 4.12
N LYS A 292 30.12 11.60 4.83
CA LYS A 292 30.16 11.62 6.31
C LYS A 292 30.78 12.87 6.92
N VAL A 293 31.53 13.65 6.14
CA VAL A 293 32.12 14.93 6.60
C VAL A 293 31.29 16.15 6.21
N ILE A 294 30.23 15.96 5.39
CA ILE A 294 29.30 17.03 5.04
C ILE A 294 28.54 17.43 6.31
N PRO A 295 28.57 18.71 6.70
CA PRO A 295 27.94 19.15 7.94
C PRO A 295 26.40 19.08 7.82
N ILE A 296 25.78 18.62 8.89
CA ILE A 296 24.32 18.45 9.04
C ILE A 296 23.78 19.39 10.11
N ALA A 297 22.48 19.64 10.09
CA ALA A 297 21.86 20.58 11.02
C ALA A 297 21.63 19.98 12.42
N LEU A 298 21.34 18.67 12.54
CA LEU A 298 21.02 18.01 13.82
C LEU A 298 21.85 16.73 14.01
N ASN A 299 22.43 16.55 15.21
CA ASN A 299 23.30 15.43 15.51
C ASN A 299 22.66 14.35 16.42
N GLU A 300 21.65 14.69 17.22
CA GLU A 300 21.05 13.82 18.24
C GLU A 300 19.53 13.72 18.15
N ALA A 301 18.96 14.17 17.03
CA ALA A 301 17.51 14.16 16.84
C ALA A 301 17.00 12.78 16.38
N HIS A 302 15.89 12.33 16.96
CA HIS A 302 15.27 11.02 16.68
C HIS A 302 13.75 11.08 16.62
N ASN A 303 13.16 10.37 15.65
CA ASN A 303 11.74 10.11 15.55
C ASN A 303 11.43 8.61 15.78
N ASP A 304 10.39 8.30 16.58
CA ASP A 304 9.80 6.97 16.73
C ASP A 304 8.29 7.07 16.56
N LEU A 305 7.78 6.70 15.37
CA LEU A 305 6.36 6.67 15.07
C LEU A 305 5.86 5.24 15.09
N LYS A 306 4.66 5.04 15.63
CA LYS A 306 4.00 3.73 15.73
C LYS A 306 2.53 3.85 15.36
N ARG A 307 2.06 2.90 14.55
CA ARG A 307 0.64 2.70 14.26
C ARG A 307 0.31 1.23 14.50
N ARG A 308 -0.64 0.97 15.38
CA ARG A 308 -1.13 -0.37 15.71
C ARG A 308 -2.61 -0.41 15.41
N THR A 309 -3.01 -1.23 14.48
CA THR A 309 -4.40 -1.36 14.08
C THR A 309 -4.86 -2.79 14.31
N PHE A 310 -5.93 -2.96 15.04
CA PHE A 310 -6.72 -4.18 15.07
C PHE A 310 -8.04 -3.90 14.36
N PHE A 311 -8.40 -4.73 13.39
CA PHE A 311 -9.60 -4.52 12.60
C PHE A 311 -10.31 -5.84 12.29
N LEU A 312 -11.63 -5.76 12.18
CA LEU A 312 -12.49 -6.87 11.84
C LEU A 312 -13.71 -6.33 11.07
N THR A 313 -13.97 -6.88 9.91
CA THR A 313 -15.22 -6.64 9.17
C THR A 313 -15.90 -7.97 8.98
N HIS A 314 -17.15 -8.08 9.37
CA HIS A 314 -17.93 -9.29 9.19
C HIS A 314 -19.36 -9.00 8.78
N SER A 315 -19.96 -9.91 8.04
CA SER A 315 -21.32 -9.76 7.55
C SER A 315 -22.02 -11.10 7.40
N TYR A 316 -23.33 -11.08 7.54
CA TYR A 316 -24.19 -12.23 7.35
C TYR A 316 -25.16 -11.97 6.20
N GLY A 317 -25.18 -12.89 5.23
CA GLY A 317 -26.03 -12.82 4.05
C GLY A 317 -27.40 -13.43 4.28
N ILE A 318 -28.43 -12.63 4.03
CA ILE A 318 -29.85 -13.05 4.06
C ILE A 318 -30.36 -13.10 2.63
N PRO A 319 -30.81 -14.27 2.14
CA PRO A 319 -31.33 -14.36 0.78
C PRO A 319 -32.67 -13.66 0.64
N PHE A 320 -32.86 -12.89 -0.43
CA PHE A 320 -34.13 -12.25 -0.76
C PHE A 320 -34.95 -13.12 -1.69
N LYS A 321 -36.06 -13.66 -1.21
CA LYS A 321 -36.96 -14.51 -2.02
C LYS A 321 -37.73 -13.74 -3.10
N PHE A 322 -38.06 -12.45 -2.85
CA PHE A 322 -38.90 -11.67 -3.78
C PHE A 322 -38.14 -11.15 -5.03
N LEU A 323 -36.81 -11.17 -5.01
CA LEU A 323 -35.96 -10.81 -6.16
C LEU A 323 -35.39 -12.04 -6.89
N GLN A 324 -35.78 -13.25 -6.52
CA GLN A 324 -35.37 -14.46 -7.22
C GLN A 324 -36.00 -14.50 -8.61
N GLN A 325 -35.20 -14.83 -9.63
CA GLN A 325 -35.73 -15.11 -10.95
C GLN A 325 -36.71 -16.32 -10.85
N LYS A 326 -37.87 -16.13 -11.41
CA LYS A 326 -38.87 -17.18 -11.53
C LYS A 326 -38.74 -17.86 -12.90
N ASP A 327 -39.00 -19.16 -12.94
CA ASP A 327 -39.14 -19.91 -14.18
C ASP A 327 -40.45 -19.49 -14.93
N SER A 328 -40.64 -20.00 -16.13
CA SER A 328 -41.85 -19.76 -16.91
C SER A 328 -43.15 -20.25 -16.23
N LEU A 329 -43.03 -21.03 -15.17
CA LEU A 329 -44.14 -21.57 -14.35
C LEU A 329 -44.33 -20.79 -13.05
N GLY A 330 -43.53 -19.73 -12.80
CA GLY A 330 -43.61 -18.89 -11.60
C GLY A 330 -42.89 -19.43 -10.37
N ASN A 331 -42.23 -20.59 -10.47
CA ASN A 331 -41.43 -21.13 -9.38
C ASN A 331 -40.07 -20.40 -9.27
N ALA A 332 -39.61 -20.19 -8.04
CA ALA A 332 -38.27 -19.64 -7.82
C ALA A 332 -37.21 -20.62 -8.34
N ILE A 333 -36.38 -20.17 -9.28
CA ILE A 333 -35.22 -20.94 -9.73
C ILE A 333 -34.26 -21.00 -8.55
N GLU A 334 -34.10 -22.17 -7.93
CA GLU A 334 -33.05 -22.40 -6.94
C GLU A 334 -31.72 -22.39 -7.65
N LYS A 335 -31.10 -21.19 -7.68
CA LYS A 335 -29.71 -21.09 -8.04
C LYS A 335 -28.86 -21.62 -6.89
N GLU A 336 -27.72 -22.24 -7.22
CA GLU A 336 -26.76 -22.68 -6.22
C GLU A 336 -26.50 -21.57 -5.20
N LEU A 337 -26.41 -21.91 -3.92
CA LEU A 337 -26.12 -20.98 -2.83
C LEU A 337 -24.84 -20.16 -3.17
N GLY A 338 -25.01 -18.88 -3.45
CA GLY A 338 -23.95 -17.96 -3.94
C GLY A 338 -24.29 -17.24 -5.26
N GLU A 339 -25.32 -17.68 -5.99
CA GLU A 339 -25.81 -17.02 -7.20
C GLU A 339 -27.12 -16.23 -6.98
N GLY A 340 -27.69 -16.25 -5.78
CA GLY A 340 -28.89 -15.50 -5.42
C GLY A 340 -28.59 -14.11 -4.88
N THR A 341 -29.58 -13.22 -4.99
CA THR A 341 -29.54 -11.90 -4.37
C THR A 341 -29.53 -12.03 -2.86
N MET A 342 -28.53 -11.50 -2.23
CA MET A 342 -28.39 -11.47 -0.77
C MET A 342 -28.31 -10.04 -0.27
N ALA A 343 -28.96 -9.76 0.88
CA ALA A 343 -28.64 -8.63 1.70
C ALA A 343 -27.61 -9.07 2.74
N TYR A 344 -26.51 -8.37 2.79
CA TYR A 344 -25.55 -8.55 3.85
C TYR A 344 -25.79 -7.48 4.93
N ILE A 345 -26.03 -7.94 6.15
CA ILE A 345 -26.01 -7.09 7.33
C ILE A 345 -24.68 -7.33 8.01
N GLY A 346 -23.95 -6.28 8.26
CA GLY A 346 -22.60 -6.42 8.76
C GLY A 346 -22.19 -5.33 9.74
N HIS A 347 -21.06 -5.59 10.35
CA HIS A 347 -20.39 -4.70 11.28
C HIS A 347 -18.90 -4.66 10.94
N SER A 348 -18.32 -3.48 10.98
CA SER A 348 -16.88 -3.26 10.85
C SER A 348 -16.38 -2.57 12.11
N PHE A 349 -15.29 -3.06 12.62
CA PHE A 349 -14.60 -2.58 13.81
C PHE A 349 -13.15 -2.26 13.46
N ASP A 350 -12.67 -1.07 13.85
CA ASP A 350 -11.28 -0.65 13.72
C ASP A 350 -10.83 0.03 15.02
N ALA A 351 -9.78 -0.51 15.63
CA ALA A 351 -9.13 0.08 16.80
C ALA A 351 -7.68 0.37 16.47
N THR A 352 -7.34 1.66 16.31
CA THR A 352 -6.01 2.11 15.91
C THR A 352 -5.39 3.00 16.99
N VAL A 353 -4.13 2.72 17.32
CA VAL A 353 -3.31 3.55 18.20
C VAL A 353 -2.16 4.14 17.39
N TYR A 354 -2.15 5.45 17.28
CA TYR A 354 -1.03 6.23 16.75
C TYR A 354 -0.18 6.75 17.91
N ALA A 355 1.12 6.78 17.72
CA ALA A 355 2.05 7.42 18.63
C ALA A 355 3.23 7.99 17.87
N LYS A 356 3.62 9.20 18.17
CA LYS A 356 4.86 9.86 17.71
C LYS A 356 5.63 10.30 18.94
N LYS A 357 6.93 10.03 18.95
CA LYS A 357 7.87 10.59 19.91
C LYS A 357 9.02 11.22 19.14
N TYR A 358 9.28 12.48 19.41
CA TYR A 358 10.44 13.21 18.93
C TYR A 358 11.35 13.51 20.11
N THR A 359 12.65 13.30 19.94
CA THR A 359 13.68 13.65 20.95
C THR A 359 14.86 14.28 20.26
N ASP A 360 15.42 15.30 20.88
CA ASP A 360 16.62 15.98 20.41
C ASP A 360 17.37 16.64 21.58
N ASN A 361 18.69 16.68 21.51
CA ASN A 361 19.55 17.41 22.46
C ASN A 361 20.38 18.41 21.68
N ILE A 362 20.19 19.69 21.99
CA ILE A 362 20.89 20.80 21.30
C ILE A 362 21.60 21.66 22.31
N SER A 363 22.91 21.84 22.11
CA SER A 363 23.71 22.76 22.89
C SER A 363 23.24 24.23 22.70
N LEU A 364 23.35 25.03 23.74
CA LEU A 364 23.09 26.48 23.63
C LEU A 364 24.02 27.18 22.63
N SER A 365 25.20 26.62 22.40
CA SER A 365 26.19 27.12 21.44
C SER A 365 25.97 26.65 20.00
N ASP A 366 25.08 25.67 19.77
CA ASP A 366 24.76 25.17 18.43
C ASP A 366 23.86 26.15 17.68
N SER A 367 24.45 27.08 16.97
CA SER A 367 23.71 28.08 16.20
C SER A 367 22.97 27.50 14.99
N VAL A 368 23.48 26.41 14.37
CA VAL A 368 22.93 25.79 13.17
C VAL A 368 21.67 24.99 13.51
N GLY A 369 21.78 24.09 14.49
CA GLY A 369 20.63 23.30 14.94
C GLY A 369 19.53 24.18 15.52
N ARG A 370 19.90 25.22 16.28
CA ARG A 370 18.91 26.17 16.82
C ARG A 370 18.22 27.00 15.73
N ALA A 371 18.94 27.38 14.68
CA ALA A 371 18.36 28.11 13.55
C ALA A 371 17.34 27.27 12.78
N LEU A 372 17.50 25.94 12.71
CA LEU A 372 16.53 25.03 12.08
C LEU A 372 15.16 25.12 12.75
N TYR A 373 15.11 25.36 14.06
CA TYR A 373 13.86 25.56 14.83
C TYR A 373 13.49 27.04 14.97
N HIS A 374 14.09 27.93 14.19
CA HIS A 374 13.88 29.39 14.29
C HIS A 374 14.14 29.94 15.71
N ASN A 375 15.03 29.28 16.46
CA ASN A 375 15.32 29.55 17.88
C ASN A 375 14.11 29.40 18.82
N ASN A 376 13.07 28.69 18.43
CA ASN A 376 11.90 28.43 19.25
C ASN A 376 12.15 27.24 20.19
N PHE A 377 12.16 27.52 21.49
CA PHE A 377 12.27 26.54 22.58
C PHE A 377 11.32 26.96 23.69
N PHE A 378 10.10 26.45 23.64
CA PHE A 378 9.01 26.88 24.53
C PHE A 378 9.00 26.16 25.89
N ILE A 379 9.59 24.96 25.97
CA ILE A 379 9.53 24.09 27.15
C ILE A 379 10.93 23.94 27.76
N ASN A 380 11.90 23.48 27.00
CA ASN A 380 13.26 23.26 27.45
C ASN A 380 14.27 23.79 26.39
N PRO A 381 15.23 24.63 26.75
CA PRO A 381 16.15 25.27 25.81
C PRO A 381 17.20 24.33 25.20
N THR A 382 17.42 23.15 25.79
CA THR A 382 18.48 22.22 25.37
C THR A 382 18.01 20.82 25.06
N GLU A 383 16.82 20.43 25.53
CA GLU A 383 16.28 19.08 25.32
C GLU A 383 14.86 19.14 24.80
N SER A 384 14.55 18.37 23.77
CA SER A 384 13.21 18.17 23.24
C SER A 384 12.77 16.73 23.48
N ALA A 385 11.57 16.53 24.03
CA ALA A 385 10.98 15.24 24.30
C ALA A 385 9.46 15.23 24.04
N ASP A 386 9.09 15.56 22.81
CA ASP A 386 7.70 15.72 22.39
C ASP A 386 7.01 14.37 22.16
N SER A 387 5.76 14.26 22.60
CA SER A 387 4.96 13.04 22.44
C SER A 387 3.53 13.38 22.04
N MET A 388 3.08 12.77 20.95
CA MET A 388 1.69 12.87 20.48
C MET A 388 1.10 11.47 20.33
N ARG A 389 -0.16 11.28 20.70
CA ARG A 389 -0.86 9.99 20.61
C ARG A 389 -2.31 10.19 20.23
N VAL A 390 -2.83 9.25 19.43
CA VAL A 390 -4.26 9.15 19.15
C VAL A 390 -4.68 7.71 19.36
N PHE A 391 -5.79 7.52 20.05
CA PHE A 391 -6.54 6.28 20.02
C PHE A 391 -7.82 6.51 19.24
N LYS A 392 -7.97 5.79 18.14
CA LYS A 392 -9.18 5.74 17.31
C LYS A 392 -9.90 4.42 17.58
N LEU A 393 -11.19 4.49 17.82
CA LEU A 393 -12.09 3.35 17.84
C LEU A 393 -13.26 3.66 16.91
N GLU A 394 -13.40 2.89 15.85
CA GLU A 394 -14.44 3.10 14.87
C GLU A 394 -15.31 1.84 14.72
N ASN A 395 -16.61 2.03 14.79
CA ASN A 395 -17.61 1.01 14.58
C ASN A 395 -18.54 1.44 13.46
N ARG A 396 -18.77 0.58 12.48
CA ARG A 396 -19.71 0.81 11.37
C ARG A 396 -20.69 -0.35 11.30
N PHE A 397 -21.96 -0.02 11.30
CA PHE A 397 -23.03 -0.98 10.97
C PHE A 397 -23.52 -0.68 9.57
N PHE A 398 -23.66 -1.71 8.76
CA PHE A 398 -24.02 -1.54 7.37
C PHE A 398 -24.96 -2.60 6.85
N ILE A 399 -25.71 -2.20 5.83
CA ILE A 399 -26.50 -3.10 4.98
C ILE A 399 -25.97 -2.94 3.56
N ASN A 400 -25.64 -4.07 2.94
CA ASN A 400 -25.17 -4.12 1.57
C ASN A 400 -26.09 -5.05 0.76
N LEU A 401 -26.86 -4.43 -0.12
CA LEU A 401 -27.71 -5.16 -1.06
C LEU A 401 -26.87 -5.53 -2.27
N GLN A 402 -26.58 -6.80 -2.40
CA GLN A 402 -25.85 -7.28 -3.56
C GLN A 402 -26.77 -7.54 -4.74
N PRO A 403 -26.20 -7.52 -5.97
CA PRO A 403 -26.99 -7.41 -7.16
C PRO A 403 -27.99 -8.54 -7.31
N TRP A 404 -29.20 -8.14 -7.63
CA TRP A 404 -30.25 -9.01 -8.13
C TRP A 404 -30.03 -9.42 -9.60
N ALA A 405 -29.06 -8.79 -10.28
CA ALA A 405 -28.60 -9.18 -11.59
C ALA A 405 -27.10 -8.89 -11.74
N LYS A 406 -26.36 -9.79 -12.40
CA LYS A 406 -24.93 -9.57 -12.71
C LYS A 406 -24.70 -8.32 -13.56
N GLU A 407 -25.71 -7.93 -14.34
CA GLU A 407 -25.72 -6.85 -15.30
C GLU A 407 -26.96 -5.98 -15.08
N ALA A 408 -26.81 -4.93 -14.29
CA ALA A 408 -27.86 -3.94 -14.07
C ALA A 408 -27.24 -2.57 -13.86
N ILE A 409 -27.97 -1.53 -14.28
CA ILE A 409 -27.55 -0.13 -14.08
C ILE A 409 -27.30 0.12 -12.59
N ILE A 410 -28.15 -0.41 -11.71
CA ILE A 410 -27.93 -0.46 -10.28
C ILE A 410 -27.83 -1.92 -9.89
N SER A 411 -26.65 -2.38 -9.53
CA SER A 411 -26.39 -3.77 -9.17
C SER A 411 -26.02 -3.96 -7.71
N ASN A 412 -25.64 -2.92 -7.02
CA ASN A 412 -25.39 -2.93 -5.58
C ASN A 412 -25.81 -1.61 -4.96
N VAL A 413 -26.27 -1.67 -3.74
CA VAL A 413 -26.57 -0.52 -2.88
C VAL A 413 -26.02 -0.83 -1.50
N SER A 414 -25.35 0.13 -0.92
CA SER A 414 -24.78 0.03 0.42
C SER A 414 -25.21 1.24 1.25
N ALA A 415 -25.59 1.03 2.48
CA ALA A 415 -25.87 2.10 3.43
C ALA A 415 -25.32 1.70 4.79
N GLY A 416 -24.83 2.67 5.53
CA GLY A 416 -24.32 2.41 6.86
C GLY A 416 -24.28 3.64 7.74
N ILE A 417 -24.11 3.38 9.03
CA ILE A 417 -23.90 4.38 10.06
C ILE A 417 -22.62 4.03 10.81
N GLY A 418 -21.82 5.03 11.10
CA GLY A 418 -20.56 4.88 11.81
C GLY A 418 -20.49 5.74 13.05
N HIS A 419 -19.81 5.21 14.05
CA HIS A 419 -19.40 5.91 15.25
C HIS A 419 -17.88 5.84 15.35
N GLN A 420 -17.22 6.98 15.43
CA GLN A 420 -15.79 7.12 15.61
C GLN A 420 -15.49 7.84 16.92
N TYR A 421 -14.84 7.15 17.82
CA TYR A 421 -14.31 7.72 19.06
C TYR A 421 -12.83 8.01 18.88
N LEU A 422 -12.41 9.24 19.17
CA LEU A 422 -11.03 9.69 19.19
C LEU A 422 -10.64 10.12 20.60
N SER A 423 -9.48 9.66 21.06
CA SER A 423 -8.81 10.18 22.25
C SER A 423 -7.46 10.74 21.83
N LEU A 424 -7.34 12.05 21.87
CA LEU A 424 -6.24 12.84 21.32
C LEU A 424 -5.37 13.34 22.45
N TYR A 425 -4.08 13.04 22.41
CA TYR A 425 -3.08 13.50 23.36
C TYR A 425 -2.00 14.29 22.62
N GLY A 426 -1.90 15.58 22.94
CA GLY A 426 -0.75 16.43 22.71
C GLY A 426 -0.31 16.98 24.06
N PHE A 427 0.98 17.21 24.27
CA PHE A 427 1.42 17.84 25.50
C PHE A 427 0.82 19.26 25.59
N LYS A 428 -0.05 19.49 26.56
CA LYS A 428 -0.68 20.79 26.81
C LYS A 428 -0.54 21.06 28.31
N PRO A 429 0.25 22.07 28.71
CA PRO A 429 0.55 22.31 30.12
C PRO A 429 -0.69 22.43 31.02
N ASP A 430 -1.74 23.08 30.52
CA ASP A 430 -2.99 23.29 31.24
C ASP A 430 -3.72 21.98 31.58
N TYR A 431 -3.51 20.91 30.82
CA TYR A 431 -4.13 19.61 31.11
C TYR A 431 -3.57 18.96 32.36
N PHE A 432 -2.33 19.20 32.68
CA PHE A 432 -1.72 18.69 33.93
C PHE A 432 -2.28 19.42 35.15
N LEU A 433 -2.53 20.71 35.03
CA LEU A 433 -3.12 21.51 36.10
C LEU A 433 -4.59 21.14 36.35
N GLN A 434 -5.31 20.72 35.30
CA GLN A 434 -6.73 20.33 35.38
C GLN A 434 -6.94 18.83 35.61
N GLY A 435 -5.87 18.02 35.64
CA GLY A 435 -5.94 16.57 35.77
C GLY A 435 -6.41 15.84 34.50
N ASN A 436 -6.64 16.55 33.40
CA ASN A 436 -7.04 16.00 32.10
C ASN A 436 -5.86 16.02 31.13
N SER A 437 -5.54 14.86 30.56
CA SER A 437 -4.41 14.71 29.62
C SER A 437 -4.83 14.46 28.18
N ASN A 438 -6.11 14.20 27.90
CA ASN A 438 -6.61 13.84 26.57
C ASN A 438 -7.90 14.59 26.24
N GLU A 439 -7.98 15.07 25.00
CA GLU A 439 -9.26 15.47 24.41
C GLU A 439 -9.98 14.25 23.83
N LYS A 440 -11.30 14.24 23.93
CA LYS A 440 -12.13 13.11 23.54
C LYS A 440 -13.20 13.61 22.58
N GLU A 441 -13.25 13.00 21.39
CA GLU A 441 -14.23 13.33 20.37
C GLU A 441 -15.06 12.11 20.03
N ASN A 442 -16.35 12.32 19.82
CA ASN A 442 -17.28 11.31 19.35
C ASN A 442 -17.94 11.80 18.07
N ASN A 443 -17.57 11.21 16.96
CA ASN A 443 -18.08 11.55 15.66
C ASN A 443 -19.12 10.51 15.22
N LEU A 444 -20.24 10.97 14.68
CA LEU A 444 -21.27 10.12 14.10
C LEU A 444 -21.48 10.51 12.65
N TYR A 445 -21.47 9.53 11.78
CA TYR A 445 -21.66 9.73 10.35
C TYR A 445 -22.55 8.67 9.73
N MET A 446 -23.11 8.99 8.60
CA MET A 446 -23.82 8.06 7.75
C MET A 446 -23.20 8.06 6.35
N TYR A 447 -23.37 6.97 5.66
CA TYR A 447 -22.93 6.87 4.26
C TYR A 447 -23.91 6.06 3.44
N PHE A 448 -23.97 6.40 2.17
CA PHE A 448 -24.77 5.71 1.17
C PHE A 448 -23.94 5.53 -0.10
N GLY A 449 -24.01 4.36 -0.68
CA GLY A 449 -23.31 4.06 -1.92
C GLY A 449 -24.17 3.22 -2.85
N ALA A 450 -23.98 3.43 -4.14
CA ALA A 450 -24.61 2.64 -5.17
C ALA A 450 -23.65 2.42 -6.32
N GLY A 451 -23.85 1.34 -7.07
CA GLY A 451 -23.05 1.06 -8.23
C GLY A 451 -23.68 0.03 -9.13
N GLY A 452 -23.19 -0.06 -10.36
CA GLY A 452 -23.72 -0.97 -11.34
C GLY A 452 -22.76 -1.29 -12.46
N LYS A 453 -23.08 -2.36 -13.18
CA LYS A 453 -22.31 -2.83 -14.33
C LYS A 453 -23.28 -3.19 -15.46
N LEU A 454 -23.12 -2.55 -16.60
CA LEU A 454 -23.88 -2.88 -17.82
C LEU A 454 -22.96 -3.64 -18.76
N LYS A 455 -23.11 -4.95 -18.79
CA LYS A 455 -22.23 -5.87 -19.51
C LYS A 455 -20.76 -5.56 -19.19
N ARG A 456 -19.87 -5.68 -20.17
CA ARG A 456 -18.45 -5.34 -20.04
C ARG A 456 -18.11 -3.90 -20.44
N TYR A 457 -19.15 -3.14 -20.88
CA TYR A 457 -18.93 -1.84 -21.52
C TYR A 457 -19.01 -0.65 -20.58
N PHE A 458 -19.76 -0.78 -19.50
CA PHE A 458 -19.98 0.32 -18.56
C PHE A 458 -20.01 -0.18 -17.12
N ASN A 459 -19.27 0.50 -16.26
CA ASN A 459 -19.27 0.27 -14.82
C ASN A 459 -19.27 1.63 -14.12
N TRP A 460 -20.06 1.77 -13.06
CA TRP A 460 -20.08 2.97 -12.25
C TRP A 460 -20.23 2.66 -10.78
N SER A 461 -19.75 3.55 -9.92
CA SER A 461 -19.98 3.56 -8.50
C SER A 461 -20.02 4.99 -7.99
N GLY A 462 -20.86 5.24 -7.02
CA GLY A 462 -20.95 6.51 -6.32
C GLY A 462 -21.12 6.27 -4.82
N MET A 463 -20.58 7.14 -3.99
CA MET A 463 -20.66 7.10 -2.55
C MET A 463 -20.80 8.51 -2.00
N ALA A 464 -21.62 8.69 -1.00
CA ALA A 464 -21.75 9.92 -0.23
C ALA A 464 -21.64 9.62 1.27
N LYS A 465 -20.85 10.40 1.97
CA LYS A 465 -20.70 10.38 3.43
C LYS A 465 -21.12 11.74 3.99
N TYR A 466 -21.76 11.73 5.15
CA TYR A 466 -22.13 12.93 5.89
C TYR A 466 -21.93 12.72 7.39
N ASP A 467 -21.16 13.60 8.01
CA ASP A 467 -20.89 13.62 9.44
C ASP A 467 -21.90 14.55 10.13
N PHE A 468 -22.80 13.99 10.95
CA PHE A 468 -23.89 14.74 11.54
C PHE A 468 -23.66 15.12 13.01
N ALA A 469 -22.62 14.61 13.66
CA ALA A 469 -22.27 14.97 15.04
C ALA A 469 -20.78 14.83 15.32
N GLY A 470 -20.27 15.55 16.31
CA GLY A 470 -18.89 15.52 16.80
C GLY A 470 -17.99 16.60 16.20
N TYR A 471 -16.68 16.39 16.25
CA TYR A 471 -15.67 17.32 15.72
C TYR A 471 -15.89 17.62 14.23
N TYR A 472 -16.24 16.60 13.45
CA TYR A 472 -16.47 16.69 12.02
C TYR A 472 -17.93 17.01 11.62
N GLN A 473 -18.75 17.52 12.57
CA GLN A 473 -20.14 17.83 12.28
C GLN A 473 -20.32 18.71 11.04
N ASN A 474 -21.26 18.33 10.16
CA ASN A 474 -21.55 18.94 8.87
C ASN A 474 -20.40 18.83 7.85
N ASP A 475 -19.49 17.89 8.02
CA ASP A 475 -18.56 17.48 6.97
C ASP A 475 -19.25 16.53 6.00
N PHE A 476 -18.88 16.61 4.74
CA PHE A 476 -19.39 15.67 3.75
C PHE A 476 -18.33 15.33 2.70
N SER A 477 -18.49 14.17 2.10
CA SER A 477 -17.75 13.80 0.89
C SER A 477 -18.66 13.05 -0.08
N VAL A 478 -18.44 13.27 -1.37
CA VAL A 478 -19.13 12.58 -2.46
C VAL A 478 -18.09 12.10 -3.46
N ASP A 479 -18.08 10.81 -3.72
CA ASP A 479 -17.20 10.16 -4.67
C ASP A 479 -17.98 9.53 -5.81
N GLY A 480 -17.52 9.73 -7.02
CA GLY A 480 -18.08 9.11 -8.20
C GLY A 480 -16.99 8.52 -9.09
N LYS A 481 -17.24 7.35 -9.63
CA LYS A 481 -16.37 6.70 -10.62
C LYS A 481 -17.20 6.08 -11.72
N MET A 482 -16.84 6.33 -12.97
CA MET A 482 -17.45 5.73 -14.16
C MET A 482 -16.35 5.19 -15.07
N THR A 483 -16.54 4.01 -15.61
CA THR A 483 -15.63 3.42 -16.60
C THR A 483 -16.41 2.95 -17.80
N PHE A 484 -16.06 3.49 -18.96
CA PHE A 484 -16.53 3.07 -20.28
C PHE A 484 -15.46 2.21 -20.92
N SER A 485 -15.85 1.08 -21.48
CA SER A 485 -14.94 0.14 -22.14
C SER A 485 -15.43 -0.17 -23.54
N SER A 486 -14.53 -0.12 -24.52
CA SER A 486 -14.79 -0.50 -25.90
C SER A 486 -13.80 -1.58 -26.32
N TYR A 487 -14.27 -2.56 -27.10
CA TYR A 487 -13.45 -3.73 -27.50
C TYR A 487 -13.42 -3.87 -29.02
N PRO A 488 -12.62 -3.02 -29.73
CA PRO A 488 -12.40 -3.17 -31.15
C PRO A 488 -11.73 -4.51 -31.48
N GLN A 489 -11.98 -5.08 -32.68
CA GLN A 489 -11.41 -6.36 -33.09
C GLN A 489 -9.89 -6.43 -32.97
N LYS A 490 -9.19 -5.32 -33.22
CA LYS A 490 -7.71 -5.22 -33.14
C LYS A 490 -7.20 -4.97 -31.72
N MET A 491 -8.08 -4.78 -30.75
CA MET A 491 -7.73 -4.46 -29.36
C MET A 491 -8.58 -5.33 -28.40
N PRO A 492 -8.22 -6.63 -28.26
CA PRO A 492 -9.01 -7.57 -27.49
C PRO A 492 -9.04 -7.26 -25.99
N GLN A 493 -8.02 -6.59 -25.45
CA GLN A 493 -8.00 -6.14 -24.05
C GLN A 493 -8.88 -4.91 -23.84
N GLY A 494 -9.22 -4.21 -24.91
CA GLY A 494 -10.14 -3.07 -24.91
C GLY A 494 -9.47 -1.72 -24.67
N ILE A 495 -10.29 -0.69 -24.84
CA ILE A 495 -9.98 0.70 -24.53
C ILE A 495 -10.87 1.08 -23.35
N HIS A 496 -10.29 1.57 -22.27
CA HIS A 496 -11.01 1.92 -21.05
C HIS A 496 -10.87 3.41 -20.79
N LEU A 497 -11.99 4.10 -20.70
CA LEU A 497 -12.07 5.50 -20.28
C LEU A 497 -12.71 5.55 -18.89
N THR A 498 -11.95 5.95 -17.89
CA THR A 498 -12.42 6.10 -16.52
C THR A 498 -12.49 7.58 -16.14
N ALA A 499 -13.63 8.03 -15.66
CA ALA A 499 -13.80 9.33 -15.03
C ALA A 499 -14.01 9.14 -13.53
N LYS A 500 -13.35 9.96 -12.72
CA LYS A 500 -13.54 10.04 -11.28
C LYS A 500 -13.86 11.48 -10.90
N ALA A 501 -14.74 11.65 -9.93
CA ALA A 501 -15.05 12.94 -9.33
C ALA A 501 -15.09 12.76 -7.81
N HIS A 502 -14.47 13.67 -7.09
CA HIS A 502 -14.52 13.76 -5.64
C HIS A 502 -14.86 15.20 -5.26
N VAL A 503 -15.83 15.36 -4.39
CA VAL A 503 -16.19 16.66 -3.80
C VAL A 503 -16.29 16.46 -2.30
N SER A 504 -15.55 17.25 -1.54
CA SER A 504 -15.63 17.20 -0.08
C SER A 504 -15.56 18.60 0.54
N GLN A 505 -16.19 18.73 1.68
CA GLN A 505 -16.01 19.84 2.60
C GLN A 505 -15.72 19.23 3.98
N GLN A 506 -14.54 19.50 4.50
CA GLN A 506 -14.04 18.83 5.70
C GLN A 506 -13.37 19.82 6.65
N ARG A 507 -13.59 19.62 7.94
CA ARG A 507 -12.85 20.33 8.97
C ARG A 507 -11.39 19.90 8.94
N PRO A 508 -10.43 20.85 9.01
CA PRO A 508 -9.02 20.50 9.10
C PRO A 508 -8.73 19.60 10.29
N ASN A 509 -7.71 18.74 10.13
CA ASN A 509 -7.28 17.81 11.15
C ASN A 509 -7.08 18.49 12.51
N TYR A 510 -7.38 17.79 13.60
CA TYR A 510 -7.22 18.31 14.97
C TYR A 510 -5.83 18.90 15.23
N PHE A 511 -4.76 18.25 14.74
CA PHE A 511 -3.39 18.71 14.95
C PHE A 511 -3.00 19.93 14.10
N TYR A 512 -3.78 20.27 13.06
CA TYR A 512 -3.63 21.55 12.37
C TYR A 512 -4.22 22.72 13.16
N ASN A 513 -5.22 22.43 13.98
CA ASN A 513 -5.78 23.40 14.89
C ASN A 513 -5.03 23.48 16.23
N ASN A 514 -4.46 22.37 16.71
CA ASN A 514 -3.85 22.30 18.03
C ASN A 514 -2.50 21.59 17.99
N ALA A 515 -1.43 22.26 18.37
CA ALA A 515 -0.14 21.62 18.61
C ALA A 515 0.62 22.30 19.76
N TYR A 516 1.23 21.45 20.60
CA TYR A 516 2.02 21.87 21.74
C TYR A 516 3.27 21.00 21.83
N THR A 517 4.38 21.52 21.31
CA THR A 517 5.69 20.87 21.31
C THR A 517 6.76 21.82 21.80
N ASN A 518 7.98 21.36 21.97
CA ASN A 518 9.07 22.23 22.38
C ASN A 518 9.38 23.32 21.34
N HIS A 519 9.12 23.06 20.05
CA HIS A 519 9.48 23.97 18.97
C HIS A 519 8.29 24.64 18.29
N TYR A 520 7.09 24.09 18.46
CA TYR A 520 5.88 24.53 17.77
C TYR A 520 4.69 24.57 18.69
N ILE A 521 4.07 25.76 18.79
CA ILE A 521 2.83 25.96 19.52
C ILE A 521 1.86 26.74 18.64
N TRP A 522 0.68 26.17 18.45
CA TRP A 522 -0.43 26.89 17.83
C TRP A 522 -1.79 26.41 18.37
N ASN A 523 -2.74 27.33 18.33
CA ASN A 523 -4.16 27.07 18.62
C ASN A 523 -4.97 27.85 17.59
N ASN A 524 -5.31 27.20 16.49
CA ASN A 524 -5.99 27.76 15.35
C ASN A 524 -7.48 27.40 15.39
N ASN A 525 -8.29 28.17 14.68
CA ASN A 525 -9.69 27.85 14.41
C ASN A 525 -9.92 28.00 12.90
N PHE A 526 -9.41 27.07 12.14
CA PHE A 526 -9.48 27.10 10.69
C PHE A 526 -10.90 26.78 10.21
N GLU A 527 -11.28 27.44 9.12
CA GLU A 527 -12.50 27.18 8.36
C GLU A 527 -12.42 25.80 7.67
N LYS A 528 -13.60 25.26 7.32
CA LYS A 528 -13.65 24.01 6.57
C LYS A 528 -12.98 24.14 5.20
N SER A 529 -12.12 23.19 4.88
CA SER A 529 -11.48 23.05 3.58
C SER A 529 -12.44 22.42 2.57
N THR A 530 -12.51 22.97 1.37
CA THR A 530 -13.30 22.41 0.26
C THR A 530 -12.36 21.90 -0.81
N LEU A 531 -12.56 20.67 -1.24
CA LEU A 531 -11.84 20.03 -2.33
C LEU A 531 -12.83 19.55 -3.40
N THR A 532 -12.62 19.99 -4.64
CA THR A 532 -13.26 19.39 -5.82
C THR A 532 -12.16 18.82 -6.71
N LYS A 533 -12.23 17.53 -7.03
CA LYS A 533 -11.21 16.81 -7.79
C LYS A 533 -11.88 16.01 -8.90
N ILE A 534 -11.46 16.21 -10.14
CA ILE A 534 -11.96 15.51 -11.32
C ILE A 534 -10.77 14.90 -12.04
N GLU A 535 -10.84 13.62 -12.36
CA GLU A 535 -9.81 12.90 -13.09
C GLU A 535 -10.43 12.13 -14.25
N GLY A 536 -9.83 12.24 -15.43
CA GLY A 536 -10.10 11.40 -16.60
C GLY A 536 -8.88 10.52 -16.89
N LYS A 537 -9.07 9.21 -17.02
CA LYS A 537 -8.01 8.24 -17.31
C LYS A 537 -8.38 7.41 -18.52
N LEU A 538 -7.50 7.37 -19.51
CA LEU A 538 -7.57 6.51 -20.69
C LEU A 538 -6.53 5.40 -20.57
N GLU A 539 -6.97 4.16 -20.68
CA GLU A 539 -6.11 2.97 -20.68
C GLU A 539 -6.31 2.18 -21.97
N ILE A 540 -5.20 1.89 -22.67
CA ILE A 540 -5.16 1.05 -23.88
C ILE A 540 -4.10 -0.04 -23.61
N PRO A 541 -4.48 -1.15 -22.97
CA PRO A 541 -3.52 -2.20 -22.55
C PRO A 541 -2.78 -2.83 -23.73
N ASP A 542 -3.45 -3.05 -24.88
CA ASP A 542 -2.84 -3.58 -26.08
C ASP A 542 -1.71 -2.69 -26.64
N TRP A 543 -1.76 -1.39 -26.35
CA TRP A 543 -0.71 -0.43 -26.69
C TRP A 543 0.25 -0.15 -25.54
N LYS A 544 0.05 -0.79 -24.39
CA LYS A 544 0.77 -0.48 -23.14
C LYS A 544 0.79 1.02 -22.86
N MET A 545 -0.37 1.65 -23.02
CA MET A 545 -0.54 3.11 -22.90
C MET A 545 -1.57 3.44 -21.81
N GLU A 546 -1.21 4.39 -21.00
CA GLU A 546 -2.08 5.03 -20.00
C GLU A 546 -1.90 6.55 -20.09
N ALA A 547 -3.00 7.29 -20.12
CA ALA A 547 -2.98 8.73 -20.07
C ALA A 547 -4.04 9.21 -19.07
N SER A 548 -3.74 10.20 -18.26
CA SER A 548 -4.73 10.82 -17.38
C SER A 548 -4.60 12.33 -17.34
N VAL A 549 -5.73 12.99 -17.15
CA VAL A 549 -5.82 14.42 -16.90
C VAL A 549 -6.59 14.63 -15.62
N GLY A 550 -6.06 15.45 -14.72
CA GLY A 550 -6.66 15.78 -13.45
C GLY A 550 -6.82 17.30 -13.30
N TYR A 551 -7.94 17.71 -12.75
CA TYR A 551 -8.22 19.05 -12.30
C TYR A 551 -8.67 19.03 -10.85
N ALA A 552 -8.10 19.88 -10.03
CA ALA A 552 -8.53 20.06 -8.65
C ALA A 552 -8.70 21.54 -8.33
N MET A 553 -9.76 21.85 -7.59
CA MET A 553 -10.00 23.17 -6.98
C MET A 553 -10.00 23.00 -5.45
N LEU A 554 -9.17 23.78 -4.78
CA LEU A 554 -9.05 23.80 -3.34
C LEU A 554 -9.43 25.20 -2.83
N LYS A 555 -10.19 25.23 -1.75
CA LYS A 555 -10.48 26.46 -1.00
C LYS A 555 -10.25 26.20 0.48
N ASN A 556 -9.75 27.19 1.20
CA ASN A 556 -9.35 27.05 2.60
C ASN A 556 -8.33 25.91 2.81
N ASN A 557 -7.39 25.72 1.87
CA ASN A 557 -6.40 24.67 1.95
C ASN A 557 -5.41 24.93 3.09
N THR A 558 -5.13 23.92 3.90
CA THR A 558 -4.14 24.00 4.97
C THR A 558 -2.77 23.50 4.47
N TYR A 559 -1.71 24.20 4.84
CA TYR A 559 -0.34 23.87 4.47
C TYR A 559 0.65 24.31 5.55
N PHE A 560 1.87 23.80 5.51
CA PHE A 560 2.95 24.26 6.38
C PHE A 560 3.79 25.31 5.65
N ASP A 561 3.91 26.50 6.24
CA ASP A 561 4.70 27.61 5.67
C ASP A 561 6.22 27.42 5.87
N SER A 562 7.03 28.38 5.45
CA SER A 562 8.49 28.32 5.54
C SER A 562 9.04 28.26 6.97
N LEU A 563 8.21 28.54 7.97
CA LEU A 563 8.53 28.39 9.39
C LEU A 563 8.02 27.06 9.95
N SER A 564 7.52 26.15 9.10
CA SER A 564 6.86 24.91 9.51
C SER A 564 5.63 25.12 10.39
N ILE A 565 4.96 26.28 10.28
CA ILE A 565 3.71 26.60 10.99
C ILE A 565 2.56 26.35 10.04
N VAL A 566 1.47 25.76 10.58
CA VAL A 566 0.26 25.52 9.79
C VAL A 566 -0.42 26.86 9.46
N ARG A 567 -0.70 27.03 8.16
CA ARG A 567 -1.46 28.16 7.62
C ARG A 567 -2.66 27.65 6.84
N GLN A 568 -3.62 28.52 6.62
CA GLN A 568 -4.76 28.25 5.75
C GLN A 568 -4.79 29.31 4.65
N ASN A 569 -4.80 28.85 3.40
CA ASN A 569 -5.06 29.71 2.24
C ASN A 569 -6.58 29.85 2.06
N THR A 570 -7.10 31.04 2.30
CA THR A 570 -8.55 31.34 2.20
C THR A 570 -9.03 31.52 0.76
N GLU A 571 -8.10 31.76 -0.18
CA GLU A 571 -8.41 31.92 -1.57
C GLU A 571 -8.59 30.57 -2.28
N ALA A 572 -9.39 30.56 -3.33
CA ALA A 572 -9.53 29.37 -4.17
C ALA A 572 -8.33 29.23 -5.08
N MET A 573 -7.72 28.05 -5.09
CA MET A 573 -6.61 27.68 -5.96
C MET A 573 -6.94 26.47 -6.80
N ASN A 574 -6.24 26.34 -7.93
CA ASN A 574 -6.47 25.28 -8.91
C ASN A 574 -5.18 24.52 -9.19
N ILE A 575 -5.30 23.21 -9.40
CA ILE A 575 -4.21 22.34 -9.83
C ILE A 575 -4.65 21.61 -11.10
N LEU A 576 -3.83 21.70 -12.13
CA LEU A 576 -4.00 20.94 -13.37
C LEU A 576 -2.86 19.92 -13.48
N SER A 577 -3.18 18.69 -13.88
CA SER A 577 -2.21 17.62 -14.08
C SER A 577 -2.51 16.84 -15.34
N ALA A 578 -1.48 16.50 -16.11
CA ALA A 578 -1.54 15.57 -17.24
C ALA A 578 -0.42 14.53 -17.08
N TYR A 579 -0.80 13.28 -17.10
CA TYR A 579 0.14 12.15 -16.96
C TYR A 579 0.02 11.23 -18.16
N VAL A 580 1.16 10.77 -18.67
CA VAL A 580 1.22 9.78 -19.76
C VAL A 580 2.25 8.71 -19.39
N LYS A 581 1.83 7.46 -19.51
CA LYS A 581 2.71 6.29 -19.48
C LYS A 581 2.63 5.60 -20.83
N LYS A 582 3.78 5.32 -21.45
CA LYS A 582 3.85 4.61 -22.73
C LYS A 582 5.09 3.72 -22.77
N ASP A 583 4.86 2.43 -22.89
CA ASP A 583 5.92 1.45 -23.14
C ASP A 583 6.01 1.19 -24.64
N ILE A 584 7.19 1.41 -25.22
CA ILE A 584 7.50 1.20 -26.62
C ILE A 584 8.49 0.04 -26.71
N GLN A 585 8.17 -0.95 -27.50
CA GLN A 585 9.06 -2.08 -27.76
C GLN A 585 9.53 -2.09 -29.20
N LEU A 586 10.84 -1.97 -29.39
CA LEU A 586 11.52 -2.05 -30.68
C LEU A 586 12.45 -3.27 -30.68
N TRP A 587 11.96 -4.40 -31.21
CA TRP A 587 12.64 -5.68 -31.15
C TRP A 587 12.96 -6.10 -29.70
N LYS A 588 14.22 -6.05 -29.25
CA LYS A 588 14.65 -6.35 -27.87
C LYS A 588 14.82 -5.11 -27.00
N LEU A 589 14.73 -3.92 -27.58
CA LEU A 589 14.81 -2.65 -26.88
C LEU A 589 13.43 -2.25 -26.35
N HIS A 590 13.34 -1.96 -25.08
CA HIS A 590 12.16 -1.46 -24.39
C HIS A 590 12.43 -0.03 -23.93
N LEU A 591 11.47 0.85 -24.20
CA LEU A 591 11.48 2.25 -23.81
C LEU A 591 10.22 2.50 -23.00
N ASP A 592 10.32 2.36 -21.69
CA ASP A 592 9.20 2.61 -20.77
C ASP A 592 9.27 4.06 -20.31
N ASN A 593 8.29 4.83 -20.69
CA ASN A 593 8.25 6.28 -20.44
C ASN A 593 7.08 6.61 -19.52
N LYS A 594 7.33 7.41 -18.49
CA LYS A 594 6.32 8.10 -17.71
C LYS A 594 6.64 9.59 -17.72
N ALA A 595 5.67 10.40 -18.04
CA ALA A 595 5.76 11.84 -18.04
C ALA A 595 4.57 12.44 -17.29
N LEU A 596 4.85 13.40 -16.43
CA LEU A 596 3.89 14.15 -15.66
C LEU A 596 4.11 15.63 -15.92
N PHE A 597 3.07 16.31 -16.39
CA PHE A 597 2.99 17.75 -16.47
C PHE A 597 1.96 18.26 -15.47
N GLN A 598 2.29 19.26 -14.66
CA GLN A 598 1.35 19.82 -13.70
C GLN A 598 1.63 21.31 -13.43
N VAL A 599 0.58 22.01 -13.07
CA VAL A 599 0.63 23.45 -12.75
C VAL A 599 -0.27 23.70 -11.55
N SER A 600 0.21 24.47 -10.61
CA SER A 600 -0.54 25.03 -9.50
C SER A 600 -0.79 26.52 -9.77
N SER A 601 -1.98 27.03 -9.50
CA SER A 601 -2.27 28.46 -9.59
C SER A 601 -1.65 29.26 -8.44
N ASP A 602 -1.21 28.57 -7.38
CA ASP A 602 -0.54 29.13 -6.21
C ASP A 602 0.61 28.18 -5.79
N GLU A 603 1.80 28.49 -6.32
CA GLU A 603 3.01 27.71 -6.04
C GLU A 603 3.55 27.92 -4.61
N GLU A 604 3.10 28.96 -3.91
CA GLU A 604 3.47 29.19 -2.51
C GLU A 604 2.76 28.22 -1.57
N VAL A 605 1.51 27.90 -1.90
CA VAL A 605 0.66 26.99 -1.12
C VAL A 605 0.89 25.53 -1.52
N VAL A 606 0.96 25.25 -2.82
CA VAL A 606 1.23 23.90 -3.36
C VAL A 606 2.33 23.97 -4.42
N PRO A 607 3.60 23.91 -4.02
CA PRO A 607 4.71 23.86 -4.95
C PRO A 607 4.76 22.51 -5.67
N LEU A 608 4.86 22.54 -7.00
CA LEU A 608 4.90 21.38 -7.86
C LEU A 608 5.94 21.53 -8.97
N PRO A 609 6.67 20.45 -9.34
CA PRO A 609 7.48 20.49 -10.56
C PRO A 609 6.56 20.55 -11.78
N THR A 610 6.81 21.46 -12.71
CA THR A 610 6.02 21.60 -13.93
C THR A 610 6.10 20.35 -14.80
N LEU A 611 7.30 19.74 -14.88
CA LEU A 611 7.52 18.47 -15.59
C LEU A 611 8.30 17.51 -14.71
N ALA A 612 7.81 16.26 -14.63
CA ALA A 612 8.54 15.15 -14.05
C ALA A 612 8.58 13.99 -15.02
N LEU A 613 9.74 13.33 -15.16
CA LEU A 613 9.97 12.21 -16.07
C LEU A 613 10.56 11.01 -15.29
N ASP A 614 10.11 9.81 -15.65
CA ASP A 614 10.71 8.53 -15.26
C ASP A 614 10.88 7.70 -16.54
N LEU A 615 12.13 7.61 -17.01
CA LEU A 615 12.50 7.01 -18.29
C LEU A 615 13.34 5.77 -18.04
N LYS A 616 12.83 4.61 -18.44
CA LYS A 616 13.45 3.32 -18.21
C LYS A 616 13.69 2.63 -19.53
N TYR A 617 14.96 2.60 -19.95
CA TYR A 617 15.38 2.06 -21.24
C TYR A 617 16.27 0.85 -21.06
N TYR A 618 15.88 -0.30 -21.65
CA TYR A 618 16.61 -1.54 -21.46
C TYR A 618 16.48 -2.50 -22.65
N PHE A 619 17.49 -3.33 -22.81
CA PHE A 619 17.45 -4.49 -23.68
C PHE A 619 16.99 -5.71 -22.88
N GLN A 620 16.01 -6.45 -23.42
CA GLN A 620 15.50 -7.69 -22.84
C GLN A 620 15.74 -8.86 -23.80
N PHE A 621 16.33 -9.92 -23.27
CA PHE A 621 16.58 -11.15 -24.03
C PHE A 621 16.66 -12.37 -23.12
N ALA A 622 16.25 -13.53 -23.67
CA ALA A 622 16.45 -14.82 -23.01
C ALA A 622 17.90 -15.27 -23.20
N LEU A 623 18.69 -15.27 -22.11
CA LEU A 623 20.04 -15.84 -22.13
C LEU A 623 19.96 -17.36 -22.22
N VAL A 624 19.01 -17.98 -21.50
CA VAL A 624 18.68 -19.41 -21.62
C VAL A 624 17.16 -19.51 -21.76
N LYS A 625 16.69 -20.02 -22.89
CA LYS A 625 15.27 -20.10 -23.24
C LYS A 625 14.45 -20.78 -22.12
N ASN A 626 13.37 -20.11 -21.66
CA ASN A 626 12.47 -20.54 -20.58
C ASN A 626 13.14 -20.76 -19.21
N VAL A 627 14.36 -20.32 -19.01
CA VAL A 627 15.09 -20.48 -17.74
C VAL A 627 15.62 -19.18 -17.21
N LEU A 628 16.23 -18.34 -18.06
CA LEU A 628 16.88 -17.10 -17.64
C LEU A 628 16.63 -15.99 -18.66
N ASP A 629 15.78 -15.04 -18.27
CA ASP A 629 15.58 -13.79 -18.98
C ASP A 629 16.42 -12.69 -18.33
N VAL A 630 17.02 -11.83 -19.13
CA VAL A 630 17.91 -10.76 -18.69
C VAL A 630 17.46 -9.44 -19.28
N GLN A 631 17.45 -8.40 -18.44
CA GLN A 631 17.27 -7.00 -18.83
C GLN A 631 18.52 -6.24 -18.43
N ILE A 632 19.07 -5.45 -19.35
CA ILE A 632 20.22 -4.58 -19.11
C ILE A 632 19.83 -3.18 -19.56
N GLY A 633 19.93 -2.20 -18.69
CA GLY A 633 19.50 -0.85 -19.04
C GLY A 633 19.80 0.18 -17.98
N ALA A 634 19.13 1.33 -18.15
CA ALA A 634 19.21 2.45 -17.25
C ALA A 634 17.82 3.03 -16.98
N ASN A 635 17.66 3.63 -15.81
CA ASN A 635 16.50 4.39 -15.40
C ASN A 635 16.92 5.81 -15.07
N ALA A 636 16.24 6.81 -15.63
CA ALA A 636 16.50 8.22 -15.39
C ALA A 636 15.24 8.86 -14.79
N ILE A 637 15.41 9.53 -13.65
CA ILE A 637 14.37 10.37 -13.04
C ILE A 637 14.82 11.83 -13.19
N PHE A 638 13.89 12.67 -13.65
CA PHE A 638 14.14 14.08 -13.88
C PHE A 638 12.92 14.90 -13.44
N THR A 639 13.17 16.08 -12.88
CA THR A 639 12.16 17.11 -12.60
C THR A 639 12.67 18.44 -13.03
N THR A 640 11.79 19.30 -13.55
CA THR A 640 12.09 20.72 -13.70
C THR A 640 12.29 21.36 -12.35
N GLU A 641 13.05 22.43 -12.35
CA GLU A 641 13.35 23.24 -11.16
C GLU A 641 12.10 23.89 -10.57
N TYR A 642 11.94 23.78 -9.25
CA TYR A 642 10.85 24.38 -8.50
C TYR A 642 11.24 24.52 -7.02
N TYR A 643 10.47 25.24 -6.23
CA TYR A 643 10.67 25.32 -4.78
C TYR A 643 10.27 24.00 -4.10
N ALA A 644 11.14 23.01 -4.18
CA ALA A 644 10.89 21.72 -3.55
C ALA A 644 10.73 21.88 -2.03
N PRO A 645 9.75 21.18 -1.42
CA PRO A 645 9.49 21.33 0.01
C PRO A 645 10.68 20.91 0.86
N GLY A 646 10.83 21.57 2.02
CA GLY A 646 11.70 21.12 3.09
C GLY A 646 10.99 20.13 4.00
N TYR A 647 11.74 19.54 4.92
CA TYR A 647 11.20 18.60 5.91
C TYR A 647 11.50 19.10 7.32
N SER A 648 10.48 19.14 8.17
CA SER A 648 10.57 19.49 9.58
C SER A 648 10.73 18.22 10.43
N PRO A 649 11.92 17.93 10.99
CA PRO A 649 12.16 16.73 11.78
C PRO A 649 11.26 16.66 13.02
N ALA A 650 11.10 17.75 13.74
CA ALA A 650 10.31 17.77 14.98
C ALA A 650 8.82 17.46 14.71
N LEU A 651 8.25 17.97 13.64
CA LEU A 651 6.88 17.67 13.25
C LEU A 651 6.77 16.37 12.46
N GLY A 652 7.76 16.04 11.64
CA GLY A 652 7.72 14.87 10.75
C GLY A 652 6.91 15.13 9.48
N VAL A 653 6.86 16.37 9.00
CA VAL A 653 6.06 16.82 7.86
C VAL A 653 6.89 17.61 6.87
N PHE A 654 6.45 17.61 5.61
CA PHE A 654 6.99 18.50 4.60
C PHE A 654 6.39 19.90 4.76
N TYR A 655 7.21 20.94 4.56
CA TYR A 655 6.84 22.35 4.62
C TYR A 655 7.27 23.09 3.37
N ASN A 656 6.56 24.16 3.01
CA ASN A 656 6.86 24.97 1.85
C ASN A 656 8.01 25.94 2.14
N GLN A 657 8.93 26.10 1.20
CA GLN A 657 10.03 27.04 1.29
C GLN A 657 10.15 27.84 -0.02
N LYS A 658 10.79 29.01 0.03
CA LYS A 658 11.02 29.93 -1.08
C LYS A 658 12.48 30.34 -1.21
N THR A 659 13.37 29.62 -0.54
CA THR A 659 14.79 29.99 -0.46
C THR A 659 15.56 29.49 -1.68
N GLU A 660 15.32 28.23 -2.08
CA GLU A 660 16.12 27.56 -3.09
C GLU A 660 15.24 26.69 -3.98
N LYS A 661 15.47 26.76 -5.28
CA LYS A 661 14.85 25.85 -6.26
C LYS A 661 15.73 24.64 -6.45
N ILE A 662 15.09 23.49 -6.63
CA ILE A 662 15.73 22.19 -6.79
C ILE A 662 15.14 21.51 -8.03
N GLY A 663 15.99 20.89 -8.83
CA GLY A 663 15.61 20.19 -10.06
C GLY A 663 16.64 20.37 -11.16
N ASN A 664 16.25 20.12 -12.39
CA ASN A 664 17.06 20.18 -13.61
C ASN A 664 18.26 19.22 -13.66
N THR A 665 18.50 18.42 -12.59
CA THR A 665 19.57 17.44 -12.54
C THR A 665 18.99 16.03 -12.69
N PRO A 666 19.36 15.27 -13.74
CA PRO A 666 18.89 13.91 -13.92
C PRO A 666 19.56 12.96 -12.92
N TYR A 667 18.77 12.09 -12.29
CA TYR A 667 19.26 11.02 -11.43
C TYR A 667 19.18 9.70 -12.21
N ILE A 668 20.34 9.10 -12.52
CA ILE A 668 20.44 7.96 -13.43
C ILE A 668 20.95 6.73 -12.67
N ASP A 669 20.20 5.64 -12.76
CA ASP A 669 20.60 4.31 -12.28
C ASP A 669 20.84 3.38 -13.46
N ALA A 670 21.96 2.64 -13.46
CA ALA A 670 22.20 1.55 -14.39
C ALA A 670 21.85 0.22 -13.71
N PHE A 671 21.24 -0.72 -14.43
CA PHE A 671 20.81 -1.98 -13.84
C PHE A 671 20.95 -3.18 -14.75
N ILE A 672 21.10 -4.34 -14.14
CA ILE A 672 20.93 -5.67 -14.73
C ILE A 672 19.85 -6.37 -13.88
N ASN A 673 18.75 -6.74 -14.52
CA ASN A 673 17.68 -7.50 -13.90
C ASN A 673 17.60 -8.88 -14.55
N MET A 674 17.51 -9.93 -13.76
CA MET A 674 17.54 -11.32 -14.19
C MET A 674 16.32 -12.05 -13.61
N GLN A 675 15.56 -12.69 -14.47
CA GLN A 675 14.48 -13.60 -14.10
C GLN A 675 14.96 -15.03 -14.27
N TRP A 676 15.36 -15.69 -13.19
CA TRP A 676 15.77 -17.09 -13.20
C TRP A 676 14.62 -17.98 -12.74
N LYS A 677 13.87 -18.54 -13.69
CA LYS A 677 12.61 -19.25 -13.41
C LYS A 677 11.66 -18.39 -12.57
N ARG A 678 11.56 -18.65 -11.26
CA ARG A 678 10.69 -17.91 -10.32
C ARG A 678 11.42 -16.84 -9.53
N ALA A 679 12.75 -16.91 -9.48
CA ALA A 679 13.54 -15.93 -8.75
C ALA A 679 13.84 -14.73 -9.63
N SER A 680 13.66 -13.53 -9.11
CA SER A 680 14.13 -12.28 -9.71
C SER A 680 15.33 -11.79 -8.95
N ILE A 681 16.37 -11.44 -9.68
CA ILE A 681 17.64 -10.94 -9.12
C ILE A 681 17.97 -9.67 -9.87
N PHE A 682 18.31 -8.61 -9.16
CA PHE A 682 18.86 -7.41 -9.79
C PHE A 682 20.21 -7.02 -9.20
N VAL A 683 21.02 -6.43 -10.04
CA VAL A 683 22.20 -5.66 -9.66
C VAL A 683 22.02 -4.27 -10.23
N LYS A 684 22.11 -3.26 -9.38
CA LYS A 684 21.88 -1.87 -9.76
C LYS A 684 23.01 -0.98 -9.25
N TYR A 685 23.51 -0.12 -10.12
CA TYR A 685 24.43 0.95 -9.79
C TYR A 685 23.65 2.26 -9.77
N ILE A 686 23.35 2.71 -8.55
CA ILE A 686 22.55 3.92 -8.35
C ILE A 686 23.40 5.16 -8.54
N ASN A 687 22.75 6.27 -8.96
CA ASN A 687 23.38 7.58 -9.22
C ASN A 687 24.62 7.46 -10.11
N ALA A 688 24.53 6.71 -11.20
CA ALA A 688 25.65 6.47 -12.12
C ALA A 688 26.16 7.76 -12.79
N ALA A 689 25.32 8.81 -12.83
CA ALA A 689 25.65 10.13 -13.38
C ALA A 689 26.18 11.12 -12.32
N GLN A 690 26.39 10.69 -11.07
CA GLN A 690 26.91 11.58 -10.04
C GLN A 690 28.18 12.32 -10.50
N GLY A 691 28.14 13.65 -10.47
CA GLY A 691 29.20 14.53 -10.98
C GLY A 691 28.99 15.01 -12.42
N TRP A 692 27.86 14.63 -13.06
CA TRP A 692 27.50 15.09 -14.40
C TRP A 692 26.00 15.41 -14.48
N PRO A 693 25.61 16.60 -14.95
CA PRO A 693 26.44 17.76 -15.30
C PRO A 693 27.16 18.41 -14.10
N ASP A 694 26.64 18.17 -12.91
CA ASP A 694 27.18 18.65 -11.62
C ASP A 694 26.85 17.64 -10.50
N ASN A 695 27.08 18.00 -9.24
CA ASN A 695 26.74 17.21 -8.06
C ASN A 695 25.42 17.64 -7.40
N ASP A 696 24.60 18.42 -8.06
CA ASP A 696 23.31 18.87 -7.54
C ASP A 696 22.24 17.76 -7.64
N TYR A 697 22.33 16.77 -6.75
CA TYR A 697 21.37 15.66 -6.68
C TYR A 697 20.41 15.77 -5.47
N PHE A 698 20.03 16.97 -5.09
CA PHE A 698 18.99 17.18 -4.07
C PHE A 698 17.63 16.68 -4.55
N SER A 699 16.84 16.13 -3.62
CA SER A 699 15.49 15.65 -3.86
C SER A 699 14.42 16.37 -3.04
N ALA A 700 14.84 17.06 -1.99
CA ALA A 700 14.06 17.98 -1.17
C ALA A 700 15.01 19.06 -0.64
N PHE A 701 14.48 20.17 -0.17
CA PHE A 701 15.31 21.24 0.35
C PHE A 701 16.26 20.75 1.43
N ARG A 702 17.59 20.90 1.18
CA ARG A 702 18.70 20.40 2.01
C ARG A 702 18.82 18.89 2.16
N TYR A 703 18.06 18.08 1.42
CA TYR A 703 18.18 16.62 1.47
C TYR A 703 18.64 16.07 0.12
N ILE A 704 19.72 15.31 0.15
CA ILE A 704 20.32 14.69 -1.03
C ILE A 704 19.78 13.29 -1.28
N ARG A 705 19.72 12.90 -2.54
CA ARG A 705 19.54 11.48 -2.94
C ARG A 705 20.81 10.71 -2.61
N SER A 706 20.69 9.38 -2.57
CA SER A 706 21.85 8.51 -2.35
C SER A 706 22.96 8.77 -3.38
N GLN A 707 24.19 8.81 -2.91
CA GLN A 707 25.38 8.81 -3.77
C GLN A 707 25.51 7.48 -4.53
N LYS A 708 26.43 7.46 -5.50
CA LYS A 708 26.74 6.25 -6.27
C LYS A 708 27.05 5.05 -5.37
N ALA A 709 26.33 3.98 -5.58
CA ALA A 709 26.48 2.73 -4.83
C ALA A 709 25.99 1.54 -5.64
N LEU A 710 26.53 0.38 -5.33
CA LEU A 710 26.07 -0.87 -5.92
C LEU A 710 25.01 -1.50 -5.01
N LYS A 711 23.84 -1.83 -5.57
CA LYS A 711 22.75 -2.53 -4.89
C LYS A 711 22.50 -3.89 -5.50
N LEU A 712 22.12 -4.84 -4.66
CA LEU A 712 21.67 -6.17 -5.04
C LEU A 712 20.27 -6.40 -4.48
N GLY A 713 19.41 -7.04 -5.25
CA GLY A 713 18.12 -7.52 -4.78
C GLY A 713 17.83 -8.92 -5.29
N ILE A 714 17.14 -9.68 -4.46
CA ILE A 714 16.59 -10.98 -4.79
C ILE A 714 15.17 -11.09 -4.29
N ASN A 715 14.25 -11.53 -5.16
CA ASN A 715 12.89 -11.88 -4.81
C ASN A 715 12.58 -13.29 -5.24
N TRP A 716 12.12 -14.11 -4.32
CA TRP A 716 11.90 -15.53 -4.59
C TRP A 716 10.53 -15.97 -4.07
N PRO A 717 9.52 -16.09 -4.95
CA PRO A 717 8.24 -16.70 -4.60
C PRO A 717 8.31 -18.22 -4.63
N PHE A 718 7.81 -18.84 -3.57
CA PHE A 718 7.71 -20.28 -3.41
C PHE A 718 6.23 -20.66 -3.44
N TYR A 719 5.86 -21.53 -4.34
CA TYR A 719 4.52 -22.14 -4.38
C TYR A 719 4.63 -23.53 -4.98
N ALA A 720 3.78 -24.43 -4.52
CA ALA A 720 3.69 -25.75 -5.13
C ALA A 720 3.16 -25.61 -6.57
N ASN A 721 3.78 -26.33 -7.50
CA ASN A 721 3.35 -26.37 -8.90
C ASN A 721 2.03 -27.09 -9.06
#